data_a7638fd7dd6e82c5203edddf60dc2c20
#
_entry.id   a7638fd7dd6e82c5203edddf60dc2c20
#
_cell.length_a   1.000
_cell.length_b   1.000
_cell.length_c   1.000
_cell.angle_alpha   90.00
_cell.angle_beta   90.00
_cell.angle_gamma   90.00
#
_symmetry.space_group_name_H-M   'P 1'
#
loop_
_entity.id
_entity.type
_entity.pdbx_description
1 polymer ?
#
loop_
_entity_poly.entity_id
_entity_poly.type
_entity_poly.pdbx_seq_one_letter_code
_entity_poly.pdbx_strand_id
1 'polypeptide(L)'
;MDEKFETIEELCVLSDALFCKVNPVQVLGGQVFFDSIPAHEAAALLSNTQKRYQNSSLLECENVVDSIIHRMCDRDALRMRTSKLGQIHVFELLSDLIDAILLQQNGEVLCRYTHILHWRNLVQSVGEELPMTAMYAVKDLEWGQPPRERFAWDYVVRQNNEPLNQLLRRGISDHHMHLWASAPYFQVSWLNLMNGIANSPYLRNCARIDREDWSLERDWSLDGGQSPAQAARRGGSLVSLCQQAALIRVYLCARLKGLPLRLVGDKTDNLRFVMDLLHNPELLQMEIDHIQAEISSLRDPDGEFCMDYALRFFGPRDNRDPYQVFSGERWFLYSVLRDIFMTYHVLSRNEQNLFYAYLLLQIQIRVRMVQTDSKVGLDHFQKIQRRKWYFLGDPRSQELIMRLAVCEPLRRVPHLLELEVRVIPGDTAEQLRRNIAQLEHAVGGGGRPELPDGNDAENLLGRYYYVLHFTREADRAELSGFSRYGFEYRHYKFRKKLAKKGYAIQLFRERWPSLARRVRGIDVCSLEIGCRPEHFACVFRMLGAHSFGTDEFGAPRPLPRLRKTYHVGEDFLDLADGLRAVSEAVNFLNLDCGDRLGHALALCMDPWEWYQGKNRQISLPMQDYLDNVAWLHYMIRRRPFPGIEQALSFLESQFEYYFRRVYLNNINEAETERFVQSGESRYSEREFARNYKAHRCLFTMEDYIRAWMLRGDHPELYRSGYFWMDESLPDERLRFQVNEKLLADTSIRYIPECSFLNFSYHYNLQIRRTGAEYVTITVKDEYIRSVEAAQTALQFDIADRGLSVESNPTSNVKISSYAEHPITRLYNNGLVHTPDELRGCPQIPVSINTDDSGVFFTSLESEYAVIARSLETLRGTDGQPRYYRWEIYDWLDRIRKMGNDQSFQFDG
;
A
#
# COMPACT_ATOMS: atom_id res chain seq x y z
N MET A 1 35.66 -4.75 -5.08
CA MET A 1 34.34 -4.13 -5.34
C MET A 1 33.41 -4.30 -4.14
N ASP A 2 33.54 -5.37 -3.37
CA ASP A 2 32.67 -5.69 -2.25
C ASP A 2 32.81 -4.75 -1.02
N GLU A 3 34.03 -4.30 -0.67
CA GLU A 3 34.26 -3.36 0.45
C GLU A 3 33.51 -2.01 0.34
N LYS A 4 33.24 -1.52 -0.90
CA LYS A 4 32.48 -0.28 -1.10
C LYS A 4 30.97 -0.44 -0.91
N PHE A 5 30.41 -1.62 -1.12
CA PHE A 5 28.99 -1.89 -0.94
C PHE A 5 28.63 -2.03 0.54
N GLU A 6 29.43 -2.75 1.30
CA GLU A 6 29.23 -2.88 2.76
C GLU A 6 29.24 -1.52 3.46
N THR A 7 30.15 -0.62 3.03
CA THR A 7 30.25 0.74 3.55
C THR A 7 28.99 1.58 3.37
N ILE A 8 28.30 1.49 2.21
CA ILE A 8 27.10 2.29 1.94
C ILE A 8 25.91 1.76 2.72
N GLU A 9 25.79 0.45 2.88
CA GLU A 9 24.76 -0.14 3.73
C GLU A 9 24.91 0.31 5.17
N GLU A 10 26.13 0.29 5.71
CA GLU A 10 26.45 0.76 7.07
C GLU A 10 26.10 2.25 7.24
N LEU A 11 26.45 3.10 6.26
CA LEU A 11 26.08 4.51 6.25
C LEU A 11 24.56 4.73 6.25
N CYS A 12 23.83 3.95 5.45
CA CYS A 12 22.36 4.00 5.40
C CYS A 12 21.75 3.63 6.76
N VAL A 13 22.20 2.54 7.36
CA VAL A 13 21.65 2.05 8.65
C VAL A 13 21.99 3.01 9.78
N LEU A 14 23.20 3.56 9.81
CA LEU A 14 23.59 4.55 10.82
C LEU A 14 22.80 5.85 10.65
N SER A 15 22.62 6.32 9.42
CA SER A 15 21.78 7.48 9.12
C SER A 15 20.34 7.26 9.58
N ASP A 16 19.75 6.09 9.28
CA ASP A 16 18.42 5.72 9.75
C ASP A 16 18.34 5.75 11.29
N ALA A 17 19.32 5.20 11.97
CA ALA A 17 19.38 5.21 13.44
C ALA A 17 19.40 6.64 14.00
N LEU A 18 20.21 7.53 13.42
CA LEU A 18 20.36 8.91 13.89
C LEU A 18 19.13 9.78 13.62
N PHE A 19 18.40 9.56 12.52
CA PHE A 19 17.19 10.31 12.21
C PHE A 19 15.92 9.70 12.80
N CYS A 20 15.84 8.38 12.99
CA CYS A 20 14.61 7.71 13.41
C CYS A 20 14.59 7.30 14.89
N LYS A 21 15.75 7.18 15.56
CA LYS A 21 15.83 6.65 16.93
C LYS A 21 16.30 7.68 17.97
N VAL A 22 16.92 8.78 17.56
CA VAL A 22 17.27 9.87 18.50
C VAL A 22 15.99 10.51 19.02
N ASN A 23 15.96 10.75 20.33
CA ASN A 23 14.80 11.39 20.97
C ASN A 23 14.88 12.91 20.81
N PRO A 24 13.91 13.59 20.14
CA PRO A 24 13.91 15.03 19.98
C PRO A 24 13.90 15.80 21.31
N VAL A 25 13.36 15.23 22.39
CA VAL A 25 13.41 15.84 23.73
C VAL A 25 14.84 15.99 24.23
N GLN A 26 15.73 15.04 23.97
CA GLN A 26 17.16 15.14 24.35
C GLN A 26 17.89 16.22 23.55
N VAL A 27 17.52 16.38 22.27
CA VAL A 27 18.07 17.41 21.40
C VAL A 27 17.59 18.80 21.83
N LEU A 28 16.30 18.94 22.09
CA LEU A 28 15.72 20.17 22.62
C LEU A 28 16.28 20.53 23.99
N GLY A 29 16.51 19.53 24.86
CA GLY A 29 17.11 19.68 26.16
C GLY A 29 18.62 19.98 26.15
N GLY A 30 19.27 20.06 24.99
CA GLY A 30 20.71 20.29 24.87
C GLY A 30 21.59 19.15 25.38
N GLN A 31 21.04 17.94 25.52
CA GLN A 31 21.79 16.74 25.90
C GLN A 31 22.46 16.09 24.69
N VAL A 32 21.86 16.21 23.52
CA VAL A 32 22.35 15.70 22.24
C VAL A 32 22.47 16.84 21.25
N PHE A 33 23.61 16.98 20.60
CA PHE A 33 23.88 17.95 19.54
C PHE A 33 24.17 17.22 18.24
N PHE A 34 23.63 17.72 17.13
CA PHE A 34 23.78 17.15 15.78
C PHE A 34 25.25 17.01 15.34
N ASP A 35 26.14 17.84 15.87
CA ASP A 35 27.57 17.94 15.49
C ASP A 35 28.54 17.13 16.40
N SER A 36 28.02 16.50 17.45
CA SER A 36 28.86 15.86 18.45
C SER A 36 28.23 14.67 19.17
N ILE A 37 27.53 13.80 18.41
CA ILE A 37 27.00 12.54 18.97
C ILE A 37 28.16 11.59 19.27
N PRO A 38 28.31 11.12 20.51
CA PRO A 38 29.39 10.18 20.88
C PRO A 38 29.24 8.84 20.12
N ALA A 39 30.37 8.26 19.68
CA ALA A 39 30.40 7.01 18.94
C ALA A 39 29.67 5.87 19.66
N HIS A 40 29.83 5.74 20.98
CA HIS A 40 29.15 4.71 21.76
C HIS A 40 27.63 4.89 21.83
N GLU A 41 27.11 6.12 21.83
CA GLU A 41 25.66 6.40 21.75
C GLU A 41 25.11 6.02 20.36
N ALA A 42 25.83 6.37 19.30
CA ALA A 42 25.50 5.99 17.95
C ALA A 42 25.51 4.46 17.76
N ALA A 43 26.48 3.75 18.35
CA ALA A 43 26.53 2.29 18.34
C ALA A 43 25.35 1.66 19.10
N ALA A 44 24.94 2.24 20.22
CA ALA A 44 23.76 1.79 20.95
C ALA A 44 22.46 1.99 20.17
N LEU A 45 22.34 3.06 19.39
CA LEU A 45 21.22 3.26 18.46
C LEU A 45 21.26 2.24 17.32
N LEU A 46 22.44 1.98 16.75
CA LEU A 46 22.64 1.03 15.67
C LEU A 46 22.23 -0.39 16.08
N SER A 47 22.62 -0.85 17.27
CA SER A 47 22.28 -2.17 17.80
C SER A 47 20.76 -2.44 17.87
N ASN A 48 19.96 -1.38 17.97
CA ASN A 48 18.49 -1.46 18.05
C ASN A 48 17.76 -1.27 16.71
N THR A 49 18.50 -1.12 15.59
CA THR A 49 17.88 -0.68 14.33
C THR A 49 17.49 -1.84 13.41
N GLN A 50 18.37 -2.84 13.24
CA GLN A 50 18.12 -3.99 12.34
C GLN A 50 18.43 -5.33 13.01
N LYS A 51 17.77 -6.40 12.55
CA LYS A 51 18.00 -7.77 13.06
C LYS A 51 19.47 -8.20 13.00
N ARG A 52 20.22 -7.79 11.96
CA ARG A 52 21.65 -8.05 11.83
C ARG A 52 22.41 -7.54 13.04
N TYR A 53 22.18 -6.28 13.42
CA TYR A 53 22.88 -5.64 14.55
C TYR A 53 22.27 -5.98 15.91
N GLN A 54 21.02 -6.40 15.98
CA GLN A 54 20.41 -6.92 17.23
C GLN A 54 21.07 -8.21 17.73
N ASN A 55 21.69 -8.97 16.82
CA ASN A 55 22.45 -10.17 17.15
C ASN A 55 23.97 -9.90 17.30
N SER A 56 24.41 -8.66 17.07
CA SER A 56 25.80 -8.24 17.24
C SER A 56 26.05 -7.69 18.65
N SER A 57 27.25 -7.87 19.16
CA SER A 57 27.65 -7.25 20.41
C SER A 57 27.73 -5.72 20.26
N LEU A 58 27.59 -4.99 21.36
CA LEU A 58 27.76 -3.54 21.35
C LEU A 58 29.14 -3.14 20.82
N LEU A 59 30.18 -3.89 21.15
CA LEU A 59 31.54 -3.67 20.68
C LEU A 59 31.69 -3.80 19.17
N GLU A 60 30.94 -4.76 18.52
CA GLU A 60 30.93 -4.86 17.07
C GLU A 60 30.24 -3.63 16.43
N CYS A 61 29.15 -3.15 17.04
CA CYS A 61 28.49 -1.93 16.59
C CYS A 61 29.42 -0.69 16.78
N GLU A 62 30.17 -0.61 17.86
CA GLU A 62 31.18 0.45 18.09
C GLU A 62 32.28 0.41 17.03
N ASN A 63 32.78 -0.77 16.69
CA ASN A 63 33.81 -0.93 15.65
C ASN A 63 33.29 -0.48 14.27
N VAL A 64 32.01 -0.75 13.94
CA VAL A 64 31.39 -0.26 12.70
C VAL A 64 31.32 1.25 12.70
N VAL A 65 30.86 1.86 13.79
CA VAL A 65 30.75 3.31 13.93
C VAL A 65 32.13 3.98 13.84
N ASP A 66 33.13 3.47 14.57
CA ASP A 66 34.50 3.98 14.52
C ASP A 66 35.12 3.86 13.13
N SER A 67 34.86 2.75 12.42
CA SER A 67 35.32 2.58 11.04
C SER A 67 34.73 3.64 10.12
N ILE A 68 33.43 3.98 10.30
CA ILE A 68 32.75 5.04 9.55
C ILE A 68 33.40 6.39 9.86
N ILE A 69 33.59 6.73 11.16
CA ILE A 69 34.20 7.99 11.59
C ILE A 69 35.61 8.14 11.00
N HIS A 70 36.44 7.09 11.08
CA HIS A 70 37.82 7.13 10.51
C HIS A 70 37.78 7.39 9.01
N ARG A 71 36.90 6.70 8.27
CA ARG A 71 36.76 6.93 6.81
C ARG A 71 36.28 8.34 6.48
N MET A 72 35.40 8.92 7.31
CA MET A 72 34.98 10.31 7.18
C MET A 72 36.14 11.28 7.42
N CYS A 73 36.96 11.03 8.42
CA CYS A 73 38.13 11.86 8.73
C CYS A 73 39.23 11.79 7.65
N ASP A 74 39.46 10.61 7.05
CA ASP A 74 40.53 10.39 6.06
C ASP A 74 40.23 11.01 4.69
N ARG A 75 38.99 11.27 4.36
CA ARG A 75 38.59 11.81 3.05
C ARG A 75 38.87 13.31 2.87
N ASP A 76 39.29 14.04 3.90
CA ASP A 76 39.13 15.48 3.93
C ASP A 76 40.34 16.35 4.20
N ALA A 77 41.28 16.29 3.30
CA ALA A 77 42.21 17.42 3.13
C ALA A 77 41.59 18.63 2.36
N LEU A 78 40.40 18.47 1.76
CA LEU A 78 39.77 19.46 0.87
C LEU A 78 38.47 20.08 1.41
N ARG A 79 37.79 19.47 2.39
CA ARG A 79 36.60 20.03 3.04
C ARG A 79 36.92 20.48 4.46
N MET A 80 36.52 21.71 4.83
CA MET A 80 36.57 22.16 6.22
C MET A 80 35.56 21.37 7.04
N ARG A 81 35.97 20.24 7.60
CA ARG A 81 35.11 19.42 8.47
C ARG A 81 35.39 19.71 9.91
N THR A 82 34.31 19.68 10.70
CA THR A 82 34.31 19.89 12.12
C THR A 82 34.27 18.59 12.92
N SER A 83 34.15 17.43 12.21
CA SER A 83 34.09 16.10 12.84
C SER A 83 35.36 15.83 13.68
N LYS A 84 35.15 15.46 14.95
CA LYS A 84 36.18 15.05 15.87
C LYS A 84 36.21 13.54 15.99
N LEU A 85 37.41 12.97 16.18
CA LEU A 85 37.57 11.55 16.48
C LEU A 85 36.68 11.15 17.67
N GLY A 86 35.88 10.08 17.49
CA GLY A 86 34.97 9.58 18.51
C GLY A 86 33.62 10.27 18.59
N GLN A 87 33.30 11.19 17.66
CA GLN A 87 32.02 11.89 17.56
C GLN A 87 31.50 11.89 16.14
N ILE A 88 30.18 11.84 15.98
CA ILE A 88 29.51 11.91 14.70
C ILE A 88 28.83 13.27 14.51
N HIS A 89 29.04 13.87 13.36
CA HIS A 89 28.30 15.01 12.87
C HIS A 89 27.21 14.52 11.90
N VAL A 90 25.92 14.60 12.28
CA VAL A 90 24.79 14.01 11.57
C VAL A 90 24.68 14.48 10.12
N PHE A 91 24.85 15.78 9.88
CA PHE A 91 24.70 16.33 8.53
C PHE A 91 25.92 16.07 7.63
N GLU A 92 27.11 15.94 8.20
CA GLU A 92 28.31 15.49 7.45
C GLU A 92 28.12 14.02 7.03
N LEU A 93 27.63 13.15 7.94
CA LEU A 93 27.29 11.78 7.60
C LEU A 93 26.23 11.72 6.49
N LEU A 94 25.17 12.54 6.59
CA LEU A 94 24.16 12.64 5.53
C LEU A 94 24.79 13.11 4.21
N SER A 95 25.70 14.10 4.23
CA SER A 95 26.41 14.58 3.03
C SER A 95 27.22 13.47 2.38
N ASP A 96 27.93 12.65 3.16
CA ASP A 96 28.71 11.52 2.62
C ASP A 96 27.81 10.45 2.00
N LEU A 97 26.69 10.15 2.66
CA LEU A 97 25.72 9.19 2.16
C LEU A 97 25.08 9.66 0.84
N ILE A 98 24.65 10.92 0.77
CA ILE A 98 24.05 11.46 -0.46
C ILE A 98 25.06 11.55 -1.60
N ASP A 99 26.33 11.91 -1.35
CA ASP A 99 27.38 11.92 -2.37
C ASP A 99 27.67 10.50 -2.91
N ALA A 100 27.49 9.46 -2.08
CA ALA A 100 27.62 8.08 -2.53
C ALA A 100 26.44 7.62 -3.39
N ILE A 101 25.22 8.01 -3.04
CA ILE A 101 23.97 7.50 -3.66
C ILE A 101 23.48 8.40 -4.78
N LEU A 102 23.60 9.73 -4.64
CA LEU A 102 23.10 10.71 -5.62
C LEU A 102 24.22 11.26 -6.49
N LEU A 103 23.82 11.86 -7.60
CA LEU A 103 24.69 12.64 -8.46
C LEU A 103 23.89 13.81 -9.04
N GLN A 104 24.59 14.89 -9.35
CA GLN A 104 23.99 16.01 -10.09
C GLN A 104 24.48 16.02 -11.53
N GLN A 105 23.55 15.98 -12.48
CA GLN A 105 23.82 15.99 -13.90
C GLN A 105 22.86 16.98 -14.60
N ASN A 106 23.41 17.89 -15.40
CA ASN A 106 22.62 18.90 -16.12
C ASN A 106 21.68 19.74 -15.22
N GLY A 107 22.09 20.00 -13.99
CA GLY A 107 21.30 20.77 -13.01
C GLY A 107 20.22 19.96 -12.28
N GLU A 108 20.01 18.69 -12.64
CA GLU A 108 19.10 17.77 -11.97
C GLU A 108 19.85 16.83 -11.04
N VAL A 109 19.21 16.43 -9.93
CA VAL A 109 19.69 15.39 -9.03
C VAL A 109 19.13 14.05 -9.49
N LEU A 110 19.99 13.07 -9.65
CA LEU A 110 19.67 11.71 -10.05
C LEU A 110 20.20 10.72 -9.01
N CYS A 111 19.50 9.60 -8.85
CA CYS A 111 20.02 8.47 -8.09
C CYS A 111 21.00 7.66 -8.95
N ARG A 112 22.15 7.29 -8.37
CA ARG A 112 23.04 6.30 -8.99
C ARG A 112 22.31 4.95 -9.02
N TYR A 113 22.07 4.44 -10.20
CA TYR A 113 21.35 3.19 -10.42
C TYR A 113 21.88 2.02 -9.58
N THR A 114 23.20 1.93 -9.42
CA THR A 114 23.83 0.88 -8.59
C THR A 114 23.40 0.91 -7.12
N HIS A 115 22.88 2.04 -6.65
CA HIS A 115 22.44 2.25 -5.27
C HIS A 115 20.94 2.50 -5.13
N ILE A 116 20.16 2.20 -6.18
CA ILE A 116 18.71 2.45 -6.18
C ILE A 116 17.99 1.75 -5.02
N LEU A 117 18.43 0.56 -4.63
CA LEU A 117 17.85 -0.17 -3.49
C LEU A 117 18.14 0.53 -2.17
N HIS A 118 19.37 1.05 -1.98
CA HIS A 118 19.73 1.85 -0.79
C HIS A 118 18.96 3.17 -0.74
N TRP A 119 18.84 3.84 -1.90
CA TRP A 119 18.02 5.05 -2.02
C TRP A 119 16.58 4.81 -1.59
N ARG A 120 15.97 3.73 -2.08
CA ARG A 120 14.59 3.35 -1.72
C ARG A 120 14.43 3.16 -0.21
N ASN A 121 15.36 2.51 0.45
CA ASN A 121 15.35 2.32 1.90
C ASN A 121 15.48 3.65 2.65
N LEU A 122 16.41 4.51 2.23
CA LEU A 122 16.63 5.81 2.86
C LEU A 122 15.39 6.71 2.78
N VAL A 123 14.81 6.88 1.59
CA VAL A 123 13.65 7.79 1.42
C VAL A 123 12.39 7.30 2.14
N GLN A 124 12.26 6.02 2.40
CA GLN A 124 11.17 5.52 3.21
C GLN A 124 11.27 5.95 4.66
N SER A 125 12.48 5.97 5.21
CA SER A 125 12.74 6.40 6.58
C SER A 125 12.63 7.92 6.73
N VAL A 126 13.40 8.67 5.94
CA VAL A 126 13.55 10.13 6.14
C VAL A 126 12.76 10.99 5.14
N GLY A 127 12.20 10.41 4.06
CA GLY A 127 11.58 11.14 2.94
C GLY A 127 12.61 11.61 1.91
N GLU A 128 12.13 12.05 0.75
CA GLU A 128 13.02 12.53 -0.32
C GLU A 128 13.47 13.99 -0.12
N GLU A 129 12.67 14.81 0.53
CA GLU A 129 12.92 16.25 0.62
C GLU A 129 14.24 16.58 1.34
N LEU A 130 14.56 15.88 2.43
CA LEU A 130 15.79 16.13 3.18
C LEU A 130 17.06 15.78 2.39
N PRO A 131 17.25 14.56 1.84
CA PRO A 131 18.46 14.24 1.08
C PRO A 131 18.58 15.04 -0.22
N MET A 132 17.47 15.36 -0.90
CA MET A 132 17.47 16.20 -2.09
C MET A 132 17.92 17.62 -1.79
N THR A 133 17.37 18.24 -0.77
CA THR A 133 17.75 19.61 -0.38
C THR A 133 19.18 19.67 0.12
N ALA A 134 19.65 18.65 0.85
CA ALA A 134 21.04 18.53 1.29
C ALA A 134 21.99 18.42 0.10
N MET A 135 21.68 17.61 -0.91
CA MET A 135 22.46 17.50 -2.14
C MET A 135 22.60 18.86 -2.83
N TYR A 136 21.48 19.58 -3.00
CA TYR A 136 21.54 20.92 -3.60
C TYR A 136 22.35 21.91 -2.77
N ALA A 137 22.18 21.91 -1.44
CA ALA A 137 22.91 22.83 -0.56
C ALA A 137 24.42 22.59 -0.62
N VAL A 138 24.85 21.33 -0.55
CA VAL A 138 26.28 20.95 -0.62
C VAL A 138 26.86 21.31 -1.98
N LYS A 139 26.20 20.94 -3.07
CA LYS A 139 26.75 21.18 -4.42
C LYS A 139 26.79 22.64 -4.81
N ASP A 140 25.77 23.42 -4.44
CA ASP A 140 25.79 24.87 -4.70
C ASP A 140 26.94 25.54 -3.92
N LEU A 141 27.30 25.07 -2.72
CA LEU A 141 28.47 25.54 -1.98
C LEU A 141 29.80 25.10 -2.60
N GLU A 142 29.94 23.81 -2.92
CA GLU A 142 31.14 23.26 -3.56
C GLU A 142 31.49 23.99 -4.87
N TRP A 143 30.48 24.39 -5.62
CA TRP A 143 30.67 25.08 -6.89
C TRP A 143 30.65 26.62 -6.80
N GLY A 144 30.60 27.15 -5.59
CA GLY A 144 30.58 28.60 -5.36
C GLY A 144 29.33 29.28 -5.92
N GLN A 145 28.20 28.54 -6.04
CA GLN A 145 26.98 29.10 -6.60
C GLN A 145 26.26 29.99 -5.57
N PRO A 146 25.58 31.04 -6.05
CA PRO A 146 24.72 31.85 -5.19
C PRO A 146 23.57 30.97 -4.61
N PRO A 147 22.89 31.44 -3.54
CA PRO A 147 21.73 30.75 -3.02
C PRO A 147 20.70 30.51 -4.12
N ARG A 148 20.13 29.30 -4.15
CA ARG A 148 19.15 28.88 -5.13
C ARG A 148 17.86 29.69 -4.99
N GLU A 149 17.27 30.05 -6.13
CA GLU A 149 16.00 30.78 -6.17
C GLU A 149 14.81 29.91 -6.58
N ARG A 150 15.06 28.75 -7.23
CA ARG A 150 14.01 27.81 -7.68
C ARG A 150 14.04 26.53 -6.87
N PHE A 151 12.89 26.16 -6.27
CA PHE A 151 12.72 25.01 -5.40
C PHE A 151 11.60 24.06 -5.87
N ALA A 152 11.10 24.23 -7.08
CA ALA A 152 10.14 23.32 -7.70
C ALA A 152 10.91 22.25 -8.48
N TRP A 153 10.94 21.03 -7.97
CA TRP A 153 11.50 19.84 -8.61
C TRP A 153 10.59 18.64 -8.42
N ASP A 154 10.87 17.58 -9.16
CA ASP A 154 10.08 16.35 -9.13
C ASP A 154 10.04 15.73 -7.74
N TYR A 155 8.90 15.13 -7.41
CA TYR A 155 8.70 14.46 -6.13
C TYR A 155 9.50 13.14 -6.02
N VAL A 156 9.72 12.44 -7.13
CA VAL A 156 10.48 11.19 -7.19
C VAL A 156 11.76 11.39 -7.98
N VAL A 157 12.90 11.04 -7.35
CA VAL A 157 14.22 11.14 -7.98
C VAL A 157 14.39 10.04 -9.02
N ARG A 158 14.75 10.43 -10.24
CA ARG A 158 15.06 9.50 -11.34
C ARG A 158 16.44 8.87 -11.17
N GLN A 159 16.63 7.69 -11.73
CA GLN A 159 17.92 7.01 -11.76
C GLN A 159 18.68 7.29 -13.08
N ASN A 160 20.01 7.07 -13.08
CA ASN A 160 20.91 7.43 -14.18
C ASN A 160 21.28 6.27 -15.14
N ASN A 161 20.52 5.17 -15.17
CA ASN A 161 20.78 4.05 -16.07
C ASN A 161 20.21 4.33 -17.46
N GLU A 162 21.01 4.93 -18.33
CA GLU A 162 20.57 5.34 -19.66
C GLU A 162 20.12 4.18 -20.57
N PRO A 163 20.76 2.99 -20.61
CA PRO A 163 20.24 1.85 -21.35
C PRO A 163 18.83 1.42 -20.93
N LEU A 164 18.56 1.39 -19.62
CA LEU A 164 17.21 1.09 -19.11
C LEU A 164 16.23 2.21 -19.49
N ASN A 165 16.64 3.47 -19.33
CA ASN A 165 15.79 4.61 -19.70
C ASN A 165 15.44 4.61 -21.19
N GLN A 166 16.37 4.26 -22.08
CA GLN A 166 16.10 4.13 -23.52
C GLN A 166 15.11 3.01 -23.82
N LEU A 167 15.17 1.89 -23.08
CA LEU A 167 14.19 0.82 -23.18
C LEU A 167 12.79 1.31 -22.77
N LEU A 168 12.68 1.99 -21.64
CA LEU A 168 11.41 2.48 -21.11
C LEU A 168 10.78 3.58 -21.99
N ARG A 169 11.61 4.42 -22.64
CA ARG A 169 11.16 5.45 -23.61
C ARG A 169 10.42 4.90 -24.82
N ARG A 170 10.44 3.58 -25.05
CA ARG A 170 9.62 2.91 -26.07
C ARG A 170 8.14 2.83 -25.70
N GLY A 171 7.77 3.24 -24.50
CA GLY A 171 6.42 3.29 -23.99
C GLY A 171 6.19 2.29 -22.84
N ILE A 172 5.66 2.81 -21.73
CA ILE A 172 5.27 2.06 -20.54
C ILE A 172 3.85 2.43 -20.17
N SER A 173 3.14 1.55 -19.45
CA SER A 173 1.79 1.80 -18.96
C SER A 173 1.67 1.36 -17.51
N ASP A 174 0.92 2.11 -16.71
CA ASP A 174 0.66 1.82 -15.30
C ASP A 174 -0.81 1.45 -15.12
N HIS A 175 -1.07 0.21 -14.77
CA HIS A 175 -2.42 -0.36 -14.66
C HIS A 175 -2.86 -0.60 -13.21
N HIS A 176 -2.13 -0.05 -12.24
CA HIS A 176 -2.44 -0.25 -10.83
C HIS A 176 -2.07 0.97 -9.99
N MET A 177 -2.77 2.08 -10.20
CA MET A 177 -2.52 3.32 -9.46
C MET A 177 -3.74 3.75 -8.66
N HIS A 178 -3.60 3.83 -7.34
CA HIS A 178 -4.64 4.33 -6.45
C HIS A 178 -4.57 5.85 -6.31
N LEU A 179 -5.58 6.57 -6.83
CA LEU A 179 -5.60 8.04 -6.90
C LEU A 179 -5.17 8.74 -5.62
N TRP A 180 -5.77 8.37 -4.50
CA TRP A 180 -5.58 9.07 -3.24
C TRP A 180 -4.29 8.72 -2.50
N ALA A 181 -3.54 7.74 -2.97
CA ALA A 181 -2.30 7.30 -2.39
C ALA A 181 -1.08 7.53 -3.30
N SER A 182 -1.31 8.06 -4.51
CA SER A 182 -0.28 8.23 -5.53
C SER A 182 0.24 9.66 -5.67
N ALA A 183 -0.10 10.55 -4.75
CA ALA A 183 0.47 11.90 -4.65
C ALA A 183 1.20 12.06 -3.30
N PRO A 184 2.06 13.06 -3.14
CA PRO A 184 2.80 13.33 -1.92
C PRO A 184 1.91 13.86 -0.79
N TYR A 185 0.96 13.04 -0.33
CA TYR A 185 -0.06 13.45 0.64
C TYR A 185 0.52 13.82 2.00
N PHE A 186 1.63 13.20 2.42
CA PHE A 186 2.31 13.57 3.67
C PHE A 186 2.80 15.02 3.60
N GLN A 187 3.43 15.43 2.50
CA GLN A 187 3.93 16.77 2.31
C GLN A 187 2.80 17.80 2.32
N VAL A 188 1.69 17.52 1.64
CA VAL A 188 0.50 18.38 1.69
C VAL A 188 -0.06 18.48 3.12
N SER A 189 -0.14 17.35 3.81
CA SER A 189 -0.59 17.30 5.21
C SER A 189 0.36 18.07 6.14
N TRP A 190 1.67 17.92 5.90
CA TRP A 190 2.71 18.62 6.65
C TRP A 190 2.58 20.13 6.53
N LEU A 191 2.39 20.65 5.31
CA LEU A 191 2.16 22.09 5.11
C LEU A 191 0.90 22.57 5.84
N ASN A 192 -0.18 21.81 5.77
CA ASN A 192 -1.41 22.13 6.50
C ASN A 192 -1.18 22.21 8.02
N LEU A 193 -0.38 21.29 8.58
CA LEU A 193 -0.02 21.28 9.99
C LEU A 193 0.90 22.45 10.36
N MET A 194 1.92 22.74 9.55
CA MET A 194 2.88 23.83 9.82
C MET A 194 2.25 25.23 9.70
N ASN A 195 1.14 25.35 9.01
CA ASN A 195 0.45 26.62 8.77
C ASN A 195 -0.84 26.80 9.61
N GLY A 196 -1.26 25.77 10.36
CA GLY A 196 -2.52 25.81 11.14
C GLY A 196 -2.38 25.12 12.49
N ILE A 197 -1.72 25.76 13.47
CA ILE A 197 -1.35 25.19 14.77
C ILE A 197 -2.28 25.57 15.92
N ALA A 198 -3.21 26.52 15.72
CA ALA A 198 -4.25 26.84 16.68
C ALA A 198 -5.58 26.29 16.18
N ASN A 199 -6.31 25.58 17.00
CA ASN A 199 -7.70 25.10 16.80
C ASN A 199 -8.10 24.74 15.35
N SER A 200 -7.17 24.23 14.55
CA SER A 200 -7.44 23.80 13.18
C SER A 200 -8.12 22.43 13.15
N PRO A 201 -8.87 22.12 12.07
CA PRO A 201 -9.39 20.76 11.85
C PRO A 201 -8.29 19.70 11.88
N TYR A 202 -7.10 20.04 11.38
CA TYR A 202 -5.95 19.12 11.31
C TYR A 202 -5.42 18.75 12.68
N LEU A 203 -5.30 19.71 13.62
CA LEU A 203 -4.90 19.43 15.00
C LEU A 203 -5.92 18.59 15.76
N ARG A 204 -7.22 18.82 15.55
CA ARG A 204 -8.26 17.96 16.11
C ARG A 204 -8.12 16.51 15.62
N ASN A 205 -7.69 16.31 14.40
CA ASN A 205 -7.42 15.00 13.83
C ASN A 205 -6.13 14.39 14.40
N CYS A 206 -5.09 15.17 14.70
CA CYS A 206 -3.93 14.70 15.46
C CYS A 206 -4.35 14.14 16.83
N ALA A 207 -5.18 14.88 17.57
CA ALA A 207 -5.71 14.41 18.85
C ALA A 207 -6.61 13.15 18.73
N ARG A 208 -7.22 12.94 17.56
CA ARG A 208 -7.96 11.70 17.26
C ARG A 208 -7.01 10.54 17.03
N ILE A 209 -5.93 10.73 16.29
CA ILE A 209 -4.88 9.73 16.06
C ILE A 209 -4.27 9.29 17.40
N ASP A 210 -3.94 10.24 18.29
CA ASP A 210 -3.41 9.94 19.62
C ASP A 210 -4.37 9.04 20.42
N ARG A 211 -5.68 9.28 20.33
CA ARG A 211 -6.69 8.44 20.98
C ARG A 211 -6.82 7.06 20.35
N GLU A 212 -6.72 6.96 19.04
CA GLU A 212 -6.73 5.68 18.31
C GLU A 212 -5.51 4.84 18.69
N ASP A 213 -4.34 5.45 18.72
CA ASP A 213 -3.09 4.79 19.13
C ASP A 213 -3.18 4.33 20.59
N TRP A 214 -3.78 5.12 21.46
CA TRP A 214 -3.95 4.74 22.86
C TRP A 214 -4.96 3.63 23.09
N SER A 215 -6.02 3.54 22.31
CA SER A 215 -6.99 2.42 22.40
C SER A 215 -6.36 1.08 22.02
N LEU A 216 -5.46 1.08 21.06
CA LEU A 216 -4.71 -0.10 20.63
C LEU A 216 -3.73 -0.60 21.72
N GLU A 217 -3.11 0.32 22.49
CA GLU A 217 -2.20 -0.03 23.61
C GLU A 217 -2.93 -0.75 24.75
N ARG A 218 -4.17 -0.42 25.01
CA ARG A 218 -4.96 -1.04 26.09
C ARG A 218 -5.24 -2.52 25.83
N ASP A 219 -5.39 -2.90 24.55
CA ASP A 219 -5.65 -4.27 24.15
C ASP A 219 -4.37 -5.15 24.18
N TRP A 220 -3.18 -4.53 24.11
CA TRP A 220 -1.88 -5.23 24.14
C TRP A 220 -1.22 -5.31 25.52
N SER A 221 -1.72 -4.60 26.50
CA SER A 221 -1.13 -4.53 27.85
C SER A 221 -1.31 -5.81 28.67
N LEU A 222 -1.97 -6.83 28.14
CA LEU A 222 -2.19 -8.13 28.81
C LEU A 222 -0.94 -9.04 28.80
N ASP A 223 0.06 -8.79 27.95
CA ASP A 223 1.22 -9.70 27.76
C ASP A 223 2.57 -9.17 28.27
N GLY A 224 2.60 -8.12 29.09
CA GLY A 224 3.82 -7.69 29.80
C GLY A 224 4.99 -7.19 28.95
N GLY A 225 4.83 -7.08 27.63
CA GLY A 225 5.83 -6.53 26.70
C GLY A 225 5.70 -5.00 26.55
N GLN A 226 6.82 -4.27 26.49
CA GLN A 226 6.79 -2.85 26.14
C GLN A 226 6.31 -2.71 24.69
N SER A 227 5.13 -2.13 24.48
CA SER A 227 4.60 -1.88 23.14
C SER A 227 5.42 -0.81 22.41
N PRO A 228 5.48 -0.85 21.06
CA PRO A 228 6.07 0.25 20.26
C PRO A 228 5.46 1.62 20.59
N ALA A 229 4.23 1.64 21.07
CA ALA A 229 3.54 2.85 21.50
C ALA A 229 4.00 3.38 22.87
N GLN A 230 4.56 2.55 23.75
CA GLN A 230 5.25 3.03 24.97
C GLN A 230 6.54 3.75 24.62
N ALA A 231 7.24 3.35 23.57
CA ALA A 231 8.36 4.11 23.02
C ALA A 231 7.91 5.46 22.42
N ALA A 232 6.73 5.52 21.78
CA ALA A 232 6.14 6.76 21.27
C ALA A 232 5.68 7.72 22.40
N ARG A 233 5.31 7.25 23.58
CA ARG A 233 4.99 8.09 24.76
C ARG A 233 6.14 8.94 25.26
N ARG A 234 7.37 8.53 25.03
CA ARG A 234 8.56 9.35 25.38
C ARG A 234 8.66 10.61 24.52
N GLY A 235 7.92 10.71 23.40
CA GLY A 235 7.94 11.83 22.48
C GLY A 235 6.77 12.85 22.62
N GLY A 236 5.79 12.65 23.50
CA GLY A 236 4.65 13.57 23.63
C GLY A 236 3.46 13.27 22.71
N SER A 237 2.36 14.01 22.84
CA SER A 237 1.18 13.91 21.96
C SER A 237 1.50 14.42 20.55
N LEU A 238 0.84 13.86 19.54
CA LEU A 238 1.00 14.30 18.15
C LEU A 238 0.70 15.79 17.96
N VAL A 239 -0.26 16.31 18.73
CA VAL A 239 -0.58 17.74 18.78
C VAL A 239 0.63 18.55 19.24
N SER A 240 1.24 18.16 20.36
CA SER A 240 2.43 18.85 20.90
C SER A 240 3.61 18.79 19.94
N LEU A 241 3.86 17.63 19.32
CA LEU A 241 4.94 17.49 18.34
C LEU A 241 4.74 18.42 17.13
N CYS A 242 3.50 18.53 16.62
CA CYS A 242 3.19 19.43 15.50
C CYS A 242 3.37 20.91 15.90
N GLN A 243 2.95 21.29 17.10
CA GLN A 243 3.08 22.67 17.59
C GLN A 243 4.55 23.04 17.81
N GLN A 244 5.36 22.14 18.39
CA GLN A 244 6.80 22.33 18.54
C GLN A 244 7.50 22.48 17.18
N ALA A 245 7.20 21.59 16.22
CA ALA A 245 7.78 21.67 14.88
C ALA A 245 7.43 22.99 14.18
N ALA A 246 6.18 23.43 14.26
CA ALA A 246 5.75 24.67 13.62
C ALA A 246 6.37 25.92 14.27
N LEU A 247 6.52 25.94 15.60
CA LEU A 247 7.24 27.01 16.31
C LEU A 247 8.71 27.08 15.86
N ILE A 248 9.41 25.95 15.83
CA ILE A 248 10.80 25.91 15.37
C ILE A 248 10.91 26.44 13.94
N ARG A 249 10.03 25.97 13.04
CA ARG A 249 10.03 26.37 11.65
C ARG A 249 9.81 27.86 11.46
N VAL A 250 8.80 28.45 12.07
CA VAL A 250 8.52 29.88 11.93
C VAL A 250 9.65 30.73 12.52
N TYR A 251 10.20 30.32 13.64
CA TYR A 251 11.35 30.98 14.28
C TYR A 251 12.58 30.99 13.36
N LEU A 252 13.00 29.82 12.87
CA LEU A 252 14.18 29.71 12.00
C LEU A 252 14.00 30.41 10.66
N CYS A 253 12.79 30.35 10.06
CA CYS A 253 12.47 31.12 8.84
C CYS A 253 12.65 32.64 9.05
N ALA A 254 12.14 33.16 10.16
CA ALA A 254 12.29 34.58 10.48
C ALA A 254 13.77 34.94 10.72
N ARG A 255 14.53 34.11 11.45
CA ARG A 255 15.97 34.29 11.69
C ARG A 255 16.77 34.36 10.39
N LEU A 256 16.56 33.40 9.47
CA LEU A 256 17.23 33.36 8.16
C LEU A 256 16.95 34.62 7.31
N LYS A 257 15.80 35.24 7.49
CA LYS A 257 15.41 36.47 6.75
C LYS A 257 15.66 37.76 7.52
N GLY A 258 16.17 37.68 8.74
CA GLY A 258 16.37 38.87 9.58
C GLY A 258 15.05 39.60 9.95
N LEU A 259 13.93 38.86 9.98
CA LEU A 259 12.63 39.43 10.33
C LEU A 259 12.43 39.39 11.84
N PRO A 260 11.85 40.45 12.45
CA PRO A 260 11.49 40.42 13.85
C PRO A 260 10.30 39.50 14.05
N LEU A 261 10.41 38.52 14.95
CA LEU A 261 9.28 37.72 15.44
C LEU A 261 8.63 38.44 16.60
N ARG A 262 7.36 38.74 16.51
CA ARG A 262 6.57 39.37 17.58
C ARG A 262 5.91 38.30 18.47
N LEU A 263 6.71 37.36 18.95
CA LEU A 263 6.28 36.40 19.95
C LEU A 263 6.21 37.09 21.30
N VAL A 264 5.08 37.69 21.64
CA VAL A 264 4.76 38.34 22.93
C VAL A 264 5.79 39.31 23.52
N GLY A 265 5.54 40.62 23.37
CA GLY A 265 6.24 41.72 24.02
C GLY A 265 7.67 41.99 23.56
N ASP A 266 8.24 43.14 23.92
CA ASP A 266 9.60 43.62 23.63
C ASP A 266 10.74 42.74 24.24
N LYS A 267 10.64 41.41 24.17
CA LYS A 267 11.70 40.52 24.67
C LYS A 267 12.86 40.47 23.70
N THR A 268 14.00 40.94 24.14
CA THR A 268 15.25 41.07 23.37
C THR A 268 15.94 39.75 23.06
N ASP A 269 15.53 38.61 23.68
CA ASP A 269 16.11 37.28 23.49
C ASP A 269 15.05 36.31 23.02
N ASN A 270 14.76 36.31 21.71
CA ASN A 270 13.79 35.42 21.08
C ASN A 270 14.18 33.93 21.18
N LEU A 271 15.46 33.57 21.14
CA LEU A 271 15.88 32.17 21.24
C LEU A 271 15.57 31.59 22.62
N ARG A 272 15.88 32.31 23.70
CA ARG A 272 15.60 31.85 25.06
C ARG A 272 14.11 31.63 25.28
N PHE A 273 13.29 32.55 24.79
CA PHE A 273 11.82 32.43 24.90
C PHE A 273 11.28 31.23 24.09
N VAL A 274 11.78 31.00 22.88
CA VAL A 274 11.43 29.82 22.07
C VAL A 274 11.83 28.54 22.79
N MET A 275 13.01 28.51 23.41
CA MET A 275 13.46 27.34 24.19
C MET A 275 12.56 27.11 25.41
N ASP A 276 12.14 28.15 26.12
CA ASP A 276 11.21 28.05 27.25
C ASP A 276 9.85 27.47 26.80
N LEU A 277 9.32 27.90 25.64
CA LEU A 277 8.09 27.37 25.04
C LEU A 277 8.23 25.88 24.65
N LEU A 278 9.36 25.50 24.07
CA LEU A 278 9.61 24.12 23.65
C LEU A 278 9.76 23.15 24.83
N HIS A 279 10.27 23.64 25.98
CA HIS A 279 10.39 22.85 27.20
C HIS A 279 9.10 22.79 28.03
N ASN A 280 8.19 23.73 27.84
CA ASN A 280 6.96 23.79 28.61
C ASN A 280 5.72 23.74 27.70
N PRO A 281 5.12 22.54 27.49
CA PRO A 281 3.94 22.37 26.62
C PRO A 281 2.73 23.19 27.04
N GLU A 282 2.56 23.48 28.34
CA GLU A 282 1.46 24.30 28.84
C GLU A 282 1.65 25.76 28.43
N LEU A 283 2.86 26.27 28.58
CA LEU A 283 3.22 27.61 28.15
C LEU A 283 3.08 27.75 26.62
N LEU A 284 3.54 26.76 25.87
CA LEU A 284 3.35 26.73 24.41
C LEU A 284 1.86 26.78 24.03
N GLN A 285 1.01 26.03 24.72
CA GLN A 285 -0.42 26.04 24.46
C GLN A 285 -1.07 27.40 24.80
N MET A 286 -0.58 28.11 25.81
CA MET A 286 -1.06 29.46 26.15
C MET A 286 -0.70 30.51 25.08
N GLU A 287 0.45 30.33 24.42
CA GLU A 287 0.94 31.25 23.40
C GLU A 287 0.55 30.85 21.96
N ILE A 288 -0.17 29.72 21.80
CA ILE A 288 -0.41 29.11 20.48
C ILE A 288 -1.18 30.05 19.53
N ASP A 289 -2.11 30.85 20.03
CA ASP A 289 -2.88 31.81 19.23
C ASP A 289 -2.01 32.96 18.72
N HIS A 290 -1.05 33.42 19.53
CA HIS A 290 -0.06 34.42 19.11
C HIS A 290 0.87 33.88 18.04
N ILE A 291 1.37 32.65 18.20
CA ILE A 291 2.22 31.99 17.20
C ILE A 291 1.43 31.79 15.90
N GLN A 292 0.16 31.42 15.98
CA GLN A 292 -0.73 31.35 14.81
C GLN A 292 -0.93 32.70 14.13
N ALA A 293 -1.07 33.76 14.89
CA ALA A 293 -1.18 35.11 14.35
C ALA A 293 0.09 35.52 13.60
N GLU A 294 1.28 35.21 14.14
CA GLU A 294 2.56 35.43 13.45
C GLU A 294 2.65 34.63 12.14
N ILE A 295 2.32 33.34 12.14
CA ILE A 295 2.27 32.51 10.94
C ILE A 295 1.32 33.12 9.91
N SER A 296 0.15 33.60 10.36
CA SER A 296 -0.85 34.19 9.48
C SER A 296 -0.38 35.54 8.92
N SER A 297 0.36 36.35 9.69
CA SER A 297 0.92 37.62 9.25
C SER A 297 2.01 37.48 8.17
N LEU A 298 2.67 36.33 8.17
CA LEU A 298 3.69 35.97 7.16
C LEU A 298 3.09 35.49 5.86
N ARG A 299 1.80 35.08 5.83
CA ARG A 299 1.11 34.72 4.59
C ARG A 299 0.92 35.95 3.70
N ASP A 300 0.99 35.73 2.39
CA ASP A 300 0.69 36.77 1.42
C ASP A 300 -0.81 37.00 1.35
N PRO A 301 -1.32 38.24 1.66
CA PRO A 301 -2.75 38.50 1.66
C PRO A 301 -3.39 38.41 0.26
N ASP A 302 -2.61 38.58 -0.81
CA ASP A 302 -3.10 38.57 -2.20
C ASP A 302 -2.92 37.20 -2.90
N GLY A 303 -2.35 36.22 -2.21
CA GLY A 303 -2.08 34.90 -2.78
C GLY A 303 -3.28 33.95 -2.65
N GLU A 304 -4.12 33.86 -3.65
CA GLU A 304 -5.23 32.90 -3.73
C GLU A 304 -4.81 31.43 -3.48
N PHE A 305 -3.49 31.11 -3.54
CA PHE A 305 -2.91 29.77 -3.49
C PHE A 305 -1.77 29.56 -2.48
N CYS A 306 -1.57 30.46 -1.52
CA CYS A 306 -0.48 30.27 -0.57
C CYS A 306 -0.86 29.28 0.54
N MET A 307 -0.63 27.96 0.31
CA MET A 307 -0.75 26.96 1.36
C MET A 307 0.35 27.10 2.42
N ASP A 308 1.48 27.73 2.09
CA ASP A 308 2.64 27.84 2.96
C ASP A 308 3.16 29.29 3.06
N TYR A 309 3.27 29.82 4.27
CA TYR A 309 3.78 31.16 4.53
C TYR A 309 5.23 31.34 4.02
N ALA A 310 6.04 30.29 4.02
CA ALA A 310 7.43 30.35 3.60
C ALA A 310 7.60 30.63 2.10
N LEU A 311 6.55 30.46 1.28
CA LEU A 311 6.55 30.85 -0.14
C LEU A 311 6.80 32.34 -0.37
N ARG A 312 6.62 33.19 0.66
CA ARG A 312 6.92 34.62 0.60
C ARG A 312 8.42 34.93 0.51
N PHE A 313 9.29 33.99 0.94
CA PHE A 313 10.67 34.31 1.25
C PHE A 313 11.66 34.17 0.08
N PHE A 314 11.26 33.63 -1.06
CA PHE A 314 12.14 33.47 -2.22
C PHE A 314 11.45 33.88 -3.53
N GLY A 315 12.22 34.06 -4.59
CA GLY A 315 11.96 34.63 -5.88
C GLY A 315 10.59 34.46 -6.57
N PRO A 316 10.45 34.88 -7.83
CA PRO A 316 9.16 34.95 -8.50
C PRO A 316 8.49 33.57 -8.57
N ARG A 317 7.19 33.55 -8.28
CA ARG A 317 6.39 32.34 -8.28
C ARG A 317 6.06 31.94 -9.71
N ASP A 318 6.34 30.67 -10.04
CA ASP A 318 5.78 30.06 -11.24
C ASP A 318 4.55 29.23 -10.84
N ASN A 319 3.38 29.85 -10.81
CA ASN A 319 2.13 29.20 -10.43
C ASN A 319 1.71 28.07 -11.40
N ARG A 320 2.42 27.89 -12.53
CA ARG A 320 2.17 26.82 -13.49
C ARG A 320 2.73 25.47 -13.07
N ASP A 321 3.75 25.45 -12.18
CA ASP A 321 4.32 24.22 -11.66
C ASP A 321 3.63 23.82 -10.34
N PRO A 322 2.85 22.72 -10.26
CA PRO A 322 2.14 22.31 -9.07
C PRO A 322 3.08 21.91 -7.93
N TYR A 323 4.36 21.58 -8.20
CA TYR A 323 5.34 21.34 -7.16
C TYR A 323 5.84 22.62 -6.47
N GLN A 324 5.48 23.79 -7.00
CA GLN A 324 5.76 25.08 -6.36
C GLN A 324 5.20 25.16 -4.94
N VAL A 325 4.11 24.45 -4.65
CA VAL A 325 3.51 24.42 -3.31
C VAL A 325 4.49 23.95 -2.22
N PHE A 326 5.45 23.08 -2.58
CA PHE A 326 6.47 22.55 -1.67
C PHE A 326 7.72 23.43 -1.56
N SER A 327 7.82 24.45 -2.38
CA SER A 327 9.05 25.29 -2.48
C SER A 327 9.35 26.04 -1.18
N GLY A 328 8.34 26.35 -0.35
CA GLY A 328 8.55 26.99 0.95
C GLY A 328 9.29 26.09 1.93
N GLU A 329 8.88 24.84 2.05
CA GLU A 329 9.54 23.83 2.87
C GLU A 329 10.95 23.52 2.35
N ARG A 330 11.08 23.33 1.05
CA ARG A 330 12.37 23.07 0.40
C ARG A 330 13.36 24.21 0.56
N TRP A 331 12.89 25.46 0.42
CA TRP A 331 13.69 26.63 0.70
C TRP A 331 14.17 26.67 2.15
N PHE A 332 13.30 26.36 3.10
CA PHE A 332 13.63 26.34 4.52
C PHE A 332 14.71 25.29 4.81
N LEU A 333 14.50 24.04 4.39
CA LEU A 333 15.47 22.96 4.55
C LEU A 333 16.82 23.31 3.90
N TYR A 334 16.80 23.79 2.66
CA TYR A 334 17.99 24.19 1.91
C TYR A 334 18.77 25.32 2.62
N SER A 335 18.06 26.34 3.10
CA SER A 335 18.71 27.51 3.69
C SER A 335 19.42 27.19 5.00
N VAL A 336 18.79 26.33 5.85
CA VAL A 336 19.44 25.88 7.09
C VAL A 336 20.60 24.93 6.79
N LEU A 337 20.42 23.97 5.87
CA LEU A 337 21.50 23.05 5.50
C LEU A 337 22.68 23.80 4.89
N ARG A 338 22.41 24.80 4.02
CA ARG A 338 23.46 25.64 3.46
C ARG A 338 24.20 26.41 4.56
N ASP A 339 23.49 26.97 5.53
CA ASP A 339 24.09 27.64 6.68
C ASP A 339 25.00 26.70 7.50
N ILE A 340 24.55 25.46 7.78
CA ILE A 340 25.34 24.44 8.52
C ILE A 340 26.65 24.11 7.78
N PHE A 341 26.63 24.08 6.45
CA PHE A 341 27.82 23.75 5.65
C PHE A 341 28.71 24.97 5.31
N MET A 342 28.33 26.21 5.69
CA MET A 342 29.12 27.42 5.47
C MET A 342 30.16 27.62 6.56
N THR A 343 31.22 28.36 6.26
CA THR A 343 32.23 28.77 7.24
C THR A 343 31.73 29.85 8.20
N TYR A 344 30.82 30.71 7.75
CA TYR A 344 30.23 31.80 8.54
C TYR A 344 28.72 31.55 8.64
N HIS A 345 28.26 31.33 9.86
CA HIS A 345 26.88 30.95 10.13
C HIS A 345 26.01 32.18 10.47
N VAL A 346 24.80 32.20 9.91
CA VAL A 346 23.71 33.13 10.31
C VAL A 346 23.04 32.61 11.58
N LEU A 347 22.91 31.27 11.69
CA LEU A 347 22.32 30.59 12.81
C LEU A 347 23.39 30.16 13.81
N SER A 348 23.14 30.38 15.09
CA SER A 348 23.98 29.84 16.16
C SER A 348 23.89 28.30 16.21
N ARG A 349 24.85 27.64 16.85
CA ARG A 349 24.86 26.19 17.06
C ARG A 349 23.56 25.68 17.70
N ASN A 350 23.01 26.42 18.67
CA ASN A 350 21.73 26.04 19.29
C ASN A 350 20.55 26.14 18.30
N GLU A 351 20.54 27.15 17.42
CA GLU A 351 19.51 27.29 16.37
C GLU A 351 19.64 26.19 15.32
N GLN A 352 20.86 25.79 14.94
CA GLN A 352 21.10 24.64 14.07
C GLN A 352 20.66 23.33 14.75
N ASN A 353 20.84 23.20 16.08
CA ASN A 353 20.33 22.04 16.83
C ASN A 353 18.80 22.00 16.90
N LEU A 354 18.13 23.16 16.95
CA LEU A 354 16.66 23.24 16.77
C LEU A 354 16.21 22.69 15.41
N PHE A 355 16.99 22.93 14.36
CA PHE A 355 16.68 22.35 13.05
C PHE A 355 16.79 20.82 13.07
N TYR A 356 17.79 20.27 13.72
CA TYR A 356 17.88 18.82 13.90
C TYR A 356 16.65 18.27 14.66
N ALA A 357 16.26 18.94 15.75
CA ALA A 357 15.04 18.59 16.47
C ALA A 357 13.77 18.65 15.57
N TYR A 358 13.68 19.69 14.72
CA TYR A 358 12.59 19.80 13.75
C TYR A 358 12.50 18.57 12.81
N LEU A 359 13.64 18.12 12.27
CA LEU A 359 13.68 16.94 11.41
C LEU A 359 13.24 15.68 12.14
N LEU A 360 13.71 15.50 13.39
CA LEU A 360 13.29 14.36 14.23
C LEU A 360 11.79 14.38 14.53
N LEU A 361 11.23 15.56 14.83
CA LEU A 361 9.79 15.75 15.03
C LEU A 361 9.01 15.41 13.75
N GLN A 362 9.46 15.91 12.60
CA GLN A 362 8.85 15.61 11.30
C GLN A 362 8.82 14.11 11.01
N ILE A 363 9.92 13.41 11.24
CA ILE A 363 10.03 11.97 11.03
C ILE A 363 9.11 11.20 11.99
N GLN A 364 9.05 11.58 13.27
CA GLN A 364 8.14 10.95 14.23
C GLN A 364 6.65 11.13 13.84
N ILE A 365 6.28 12.30 13.35
CA ILE A 365 4.93 12.58 12.85
C ILE A 365 4.66 11.75 11.60
N ARG A 366 5.65 11.67 10.69
CA ARG A 366 5.56 10.89 9.45
C ARG A 366 5.31 9.40 9.71
N VAL A 367 6.01 8.80 10.66
CA VAL A 367 5.80 7.38 11.04
C VAL A 367 4.35 7.09 11.46
N ARG A 368 3.67 8.06 12.08
CA ARG A 368 2.26 7.93 12.47
C ARG A 368 1.27 8.16 11.33
N MET A 369 1.73 8.72 10.21
CA MET A 369 0.89 9.08 9.04
C MET A 369 1.21 8.24 7.80
N VAL A 370 2.41 7.71 7.70
CA VAL A 370 2.91 6.92 6.56
C VAL A 370 3.56 5.66 7.10
N GLN A 371 3.23 4.52 6.53
CA GLN A 371 3.91 3.27 6.92
C GLN A 371 5.38 3.30 6.48
N THR A 372 6.28 3.34 7.43
CA THR A 372 7.73 3.31 7.20
C THR A 372 8.36 1.96 7.57
N ASP A 373 7.65 1.13 8.35
CA ASP A 373 8.12 -0.19 8.81
C ASP A 373 7.43 -1.33 8.05
N SER A 374 8.22 -2.24 7.49
CA SER A 374 7.76 -3.43 6.77
C SER A 374 7.25 -4.55 7.68
N LYS A 375 7.43 -4.44 9.00
CA LYS A 375 7.14 -5.54 9.95
C LYS A 375 5.68 -5.67 10.34
N VAL A 376 4.81 -4.75 9.98
CA VAL A 376 3.48 -4.57 10.59
C VAL A 376 2.32 -5.09 9.75
N GLY A 377 2.54 -5.48 8.50
CA GLY A 377 1.51 -6.07 7.61
C GLY A 377 0.44 -5.11 7.11
N LEU A 378 -0.49 -5.63 6.31
CA LEU A 378 -1.52 -4.85 5.60
C LEU A 378 -2.55 -4.19 6.53
N ASP A 379 -2.89 -4.80 7.68
CA ASP A 379 -3.85 -4.21 8.64
C ASP A 379 -3.36 -2.87 9.19
N HIS A 380 -2.09 -2.77 9.54
CA HIS A 380 -1.50 -1.51 9.99
C HIS A 380 -1.45 -0.47 8.85
N PHE A 381 -1.05 -0.89 7.66
CA PHE A 381 -1.06 -0.04 6.47
C PHE A 381 -2.45 0.58 6.24
N GLN A 382 -3.51 -0.20 6.32
CA GLN A 382 -4.87 0.31 6.17
C GLN A 382 -5.30 1.30 7.25
N LYS A 383 -4.91 1.09 8.50
CA LYS A 383 -5.19 2.06 9.58
C LYS A 383 -4.54 3.40 9.28
N ILE A 384 -3.29 3.37 8.82
CA ILE A 384 -2.57 4.58 8.41
C ILE A 384 -3.23 5.21 7.17
N GLN A 385 -3.60 4.42 6.16
CA GLN A 385 -4.27 4.92 4.96
C GLN A 385 -5.61 5.63 5.25
N ARG A 386 -6.34 5.22 6.29
CA ARG A 386 -7.54 5.96 6.72
C ARG A 386 -7.21 7.33 7.30
N ARG A 387 -6.05 7.50 7.94
CA ARG A 387 -5.61 8.75 8.56
C ARG A 387 -5.33 9.85 7.55
N LYS A 388 -4.98 9.53 6.29
CA LYS A 388 -4.78 10.54 5.24
C LYS A 388 -6.00 11.45 5.05
N TRP A 389 -7.22 10.91 5.17
CA TRP A 389 -8.46 11.68 5.05
C TRP A 389 -8.64 12.73 6.13
N TYR A 390 -7.95 12.60 7.27
CA TYR A 390 -7.97 13.59 8.32
C TYR A 390 -7.28 14.89 7.91
N PHE A 391 -6.36 14.81 6.95
CA PHE A 391 -5.54 15.95 6.52
C PHE A 391 -5.82 16.42 5.09
N LEU A 392 -6.62 15.67 4.34
CA LEU A 392 -7.02 15.97 2.96
C LEU A 392 -8.49 16.39 2.85
N GLY A 393 -9.12 16.77 3.95
CA GLY A 393 -10.55 17.06 4.00
C GLY A 393 -10.98 18.34 3.28
N ASP A 394 -10.05 19.25 2.97
CA ASP A 394 -10.39 20.48 2.26
C ASP A 394 -10.34 20.30 0.72
N PRO A 395 -11.21 21.02 -0.03
CA PRO A 395 -11.29 20.87 -1.47
C PRO A 395 -10.00 21.25 -2.23
N ARG A 396 -9.21 22.19 -1.72
CA ARG A 396 -7.95 22.63 -2.38
C ARG A 396 -6.87 21.56 -2.28
N SER A 397 -6.69 20.97 -1.11
CA SER A 397 -5.79 19.84 -0.92
C SER A 397 -6.20 18.65 -1.78
N GLN A 398 -7.52 18.38 -1.91
CA GLN A 398 -8.03 17.30 -2.76
C GLN A 398 -7.73 17.55 -4.24
N GLU A 399 -7.99 18.78 -4.74
CA GLU A 399 -7.69 19.16 -6.12
C GLU A 399 -6.19 19.04 -6.42
N LEU A 400 -5.34 19.54 -5.53
CA LEU A 400 -3.89 19.42 -5.65
C LEU A 400 -3.44 17.96 -5.73
N ILE A 401 -3.94 17.09 -4.84
CA ILE A 401 -3.64 15.66 -4.84
C ILE A 401 -4.04 15.01 -6.16
N MET A 402 -5.25 15.30 -6.66
CA MET A 402 -5.72 14.75 -7.95
C MET A 402 -4.81 15.18 -9.11
N ARG A 403 -4.39 16.44 -9.13
CA ARG A 403 -3.47 16.96 -10.14
C ARG A 403 -2.09 16.31 -10.07
N LEU A 404 -1.52 16.22 -8.87
CA LEU A 404 -0.20 15.62 -8.67
C LEU A 404 -0.19 14.11 -8.97
N ALA A 405 -1.29 13.40 -8.66
CA ALA A 405 -1.38 11.97 -8.92
C ALA A 405 -1.55 11.61 -10.41
N VAL A 406 -2.26 12.43 -11.18
CA VAL A 406 -2.63 12.11 -12.57
C VAL A 406 -1.89 12.96 -13.59
N CYS A 407 -1.92 14.29 -13.44
CA CYS A 407 -1.36 15.17 -14.46
C CYS A 407 0.16 15.12 -14.51
N GLU A 408 0.80 15.14 -13.36
CA GLU A 408 2.26 15.26 -13.32
C GLU A 408 2.99 14.03 -13.86
N PRO A 409 2.63 12.78 -13.51
CA PRO A 409 3.22 11.62 -14.16
C PRO A 409 3.06 11.64 -15.69
N LEU A 410 1.87 12.00 -16.19
CA LEU A 410 1.59 12.05 -17.62
C LEU A 410 2.34 13.17 -18.36
N ARG A 411 2.61 14.31 -17.72
CA ARG A 411 3.37 15.42 -18.30
C ARG A 411 4.85 15.20 -18.27
N ARG A 412 5.37 14.71 -17.14
CA ARG A 412 6.82 14.57 -16.91
C ARG A 412 7.40 13.30 -17.50
N VAL A 413 6.56 12.30 -17.76
CA VAL A 413 6.93 11.03 -18.41
C VAL A 413 6.20 10.91 -19.76
N PRO A 414 6.71 11.53 -20.84
CA PRO A 414 6.03 11.54 -22.14
C PRO A 414 5.79 10.14 -22.71
N HIS A 415 6.61 9.18 -22.34
CA HIS A 415 6.52 7.76 -22.73
C HIS A 415 5.64 6.91 -21.81
N LEU A 416 4.99 7.48 -20.80
CA LEU A 416 3.89 6.84 -20.09
C LEU A 416 2.66 6.89 -21.00
N LEU A 417 2.33 5.75 -21.61
CA LEU A 417 1.28 5.66 -22.64
C LEU A 417 -0.11 5.77 -22.03
N GLU A 418 -0.36 4.99 -20.99
CA GLU A 418 -1.63 4.95 -20.28
C GLU A 418 -1.45 4.86 -18.76
N LEU A 419 -2.40 5.47 -18.06
CA LEU A 419 -2.48 5.47 -16.60
C LEU A 419 -3.88 5.03 -16.18
N GLU A 420 -3.96 3.90 -15.50
CA GLU A 420 -5.20 3.41 -14.89
C GLU A 420 -5.37 4.01 -13.50
N VAL A 421 -6.41 4.83 -13.36
CA VAL A 421 -6.70 5.55 -12.11
C VAL A 421 -7.80 4.82 -11.34
N ARG A 422 -7.45 4.23 -10.19
CA ARG A 422 -8.40 3.51 -9.33
C ARG A 422 -9.08 4.46 -8.38
N VAL A 423 -10.42 4.45 -8.42
CA VAL A 423 -11.28 5.36 -7.64
C VAL A 423 -12.39 4.60 -6.94
N ILE A 424 -12.77 5.06 -5.73
CA ILE A 424 -13.85 4.45 -4.95
C ILE A 424 -15.20 4.83 -5.57
N PRO A 425 -16.10 3.86 -5.88
CA PRO A 425 -17.44 4.16 -6.37
C PRO A 425 -18.28 4.87 -5.31
N GLY A 426 -19.07 5.85 -5.72
CA GLY A 426 -20.07 6.48 -4.85
C GLY A 426 -21.19 5.51 -4.43
N ASP A 427 -21.91 5.86 -3.37
CA ASP A 427 -23.06 5.06 -2.90
C ASP A 427 -24.32 5.27 -3.77
N THR A 428 -24.32 6.31 -4.62
CA THR A 428 -25.38 6.61 -5.59
C THR A 428 -24.78 6.97 -6.94
N ALA A 429 -25.55 6.78 -8.03
CA ALA A 429 -25.15 7.13 -9.37
C ALA A 429 -24.76 8.61 -9.52
N GLU A 430 -25.51 9.51 -8.87
CA GLU A 430 -25.23 10.96 -8.89
C GLU A 430 -23.96 11.32 -8.12
N GLN A 431 -23.65 10.64 -7.01
CA GLN A 431 -22.39 10.83 -6.29
C GLN A 431 -21.20 10.37 -7.14
N LEU A 432 -21.32 9.22 -7.79
CA LEU A 432 -20.28 8.71 -8.71
C LEU A 432 -20.05 9.69 -9.86
N ARG A 433 -21.13 10.21 -10.47
CA ARG A 433 -21.04 11.24 -11.51
C ARG A 433 -20.28 12.46 -11.03
N ARG A 434 -20.62 12.97 -9.84
CA ARG A 434 -19.94 14.15 -9.25
C ARG A 434 -18.48 13.90 -8.98
N ASN A 435 -18.14 12.74 -8.41
CA ASN A 435 -16.74 12.38 -8.11
C ASN A 435 -15.88 12.34 -9.39
N ILE A 436 -16.37 11.68 -10.45
CA ILE A 436 -15.63 11.60 -11.71
C ILE A 436 -15.57 12.98 -12.39
N ALA A 437 -16.69 13.74 -12.42
CA ALA A 437 -16.68 15.07 -12.99
C ALA A 437 -15.75 16.04 -12.25
N GLN A 438 -15.66 15.95 -10.93
CA GLN A 438 -14.70 16.73 -10.12
C GLN A 438 -13.25 16.37 -10.47
N LEU A 439 -12.97 15.08 -10.68
CA LEU A 439 -11.65 14.62 -11.07
C LEU A 439 -11.29 15.10 -12.49
N GLU A 440 -12.20 14.95 -13.46
CA GLU A 440 -12.02 15.49 -14.81
C GLU A 440 -11.80 17.01 -14.80
N HIS A 441 -12.51 17.74 -13.94
CA HIS A 441 -12.32 19.17 -13.77
C HIS A 441 -10.93 19.51 -13.17
N ALA A 442 -10.49 18.79 -12.14
CA ALA A 442 -9.18 18.97 -11.53
C ALA A 442 -8.04 18.70 -12.52
N VAL A 443 -8.16 17.63 -13.32
CA VAL A 443 -7.19 17.25 -14.34
C VAL A 443 -7.23 18.21 -15.53
N GLY A 444 -8.43 18.66 -15.94
CA GLY A 444 -8.63 19.62 -17.03
C GLY A 444 -8.27 21.07 -16.69
N GLY A 445 -7.81 21.34 -15.47
CA GLY A 445 -7.31 22.66 -15.08
C GLY A 445 -8.27 23.57 -14.35
N GLY A 446 -9.44 23.09 -13.96
CA GLY A 446 -10.34 23.85 -13.09
C GLY A 446 -10.88 25.14 -13.65
N GLY A 447 -10.82 25.36 -14.95
CA GLY A 447 -11.26 26.61 -15.59
C GLY A 447 -10.42 27.82 -15.28
N ARG A 448 -9.19 27.62 -14.74
CA ARG A 448 -8.26 28.74 -14.44
C ARG A 448 -7.38 29.06 -15.63
N PRO A 449 -7.21 30.36 -15.97
CA PRO A 449 -6.42 30.79 -17.14
C PRO A 449 -4.91 30.52 -17.04
N GLU A 450 -4.44 29.99 -15.93
CA GLU A 450 -3.02 29.79 -15.61
C GLU A 450 -2.49 28.38 -15.93
N LEU A 451 -3.32 27.51 -16.48
CA LEU A 451 -2.90 26.19 -16.94
C LEU A 451 -2.50 26.22 -18.42
N PRO A 452 -1.57 25.33 -18.83
CA PRO A 452 -1.13 25.29 -20.22
C PRO A 452 -2.30 25.21 -21.18
N ASP A 453 -2.13 25.82 -22.35
CA ASP A 453 -3.13 25.94 -23.40
C ASP A 453 -3.98 24.69 -23.62
N GLY A 454 -5.27 24.86 -23.92
CA GLY A 454 -6.29 23.79 -23.99
C GLY A 454 -5.92 22.56 -24.84
N ASN A 455 -4.90 22.65 -25.69
CA ASN A 455 -4.35 21.52 -26.44
C ASN A 455 -3.66 20.46 -25.54
N ASP A 456 -3.09 20.85 -24.38
CA ASP A 456 -2.45 19.90 -23.47
C ASP A 456 -3.48 19.08 -22.66
N ALA A 457 -4.59 19.70 -22.31
CA ALA A 457 -5.66 19.01 -21.57
C ALA A 457 -6.32 17.91 -22.43
N GLU A 458 -6.58 18.18 -23.70
CA GLU A 458 -7.14 17.18 -24.65
C GLU A 458 -6.17 16.02 -24.87
N ASN A 459 -4.85 16.28 -24.96
CA ASN A 459 -3.82 15.26 -25.10
C ASN A 459 -3.69 14.38 -23.85
N LEU A 460 -3.97 14.89 -22.66
CA LEU A 460 -3.95 14.10 -21.42
C LEU A 460 -5.20 13.24 -21.27
N LEU A 461 -6.37 13.73 -21.67
CA LEU A 461 -7.66 13.02 -21.53
C LEU A 461 -7.69 11.64 -22.20
N GLY A 462 -6.93 11.44 -23.28
CA GLY A 462 -6.80 10.14 -23.95
C GLY A 462 -5.87 9.15 -23.25
N ARG A 463 -5.02 9.61 -22.32
CA ARG A 463 -3.94 8.82 -21.74
C ARG A 463 -4.23 8.27 -20.35
N TYR A 464 -5.43 8.48 -19.80
CA TYR A 464 -5.83 7.88 -18.53
C TYR A 464 -7.30 7.46 -18.57
N TYR A 465 -7.65 6.50 -17.72
CA TYR A 465 -9.03 6.01 -17.56
C TYR A 465 -9.26 5.55 -16.12
N TYR A 466 -10.51 5.27 -15.77
CA TYR A 466 -10.88 4.90 -14.42
C TYR A 466 -11.21 3.42 -14.28
N VAL A 467 -10.81 2.84 -13.15
CA VAL A 467 -11.31 1.57 -12.64
C VAL A 467 -11.96 1.81 -11.28
N LEU A 468 -13.18 1.32 -11.10
CA LEU A 468 -13.93 1.49 -9.86
C LEU A 468 -13.57 0.38 -8.89
N HIS A 469 -12.91 0.70 -7.78
CA HIS A 469 -12.53 -0.30 -6.79
C HIS A 469 -13.49 -0.30 -5.60
N PHE A 470 -14.09 -1.46 -5.33
CA PHE A 470 -14.83 -1.71 -4.10
C PHE A 470 -13.87 -1.94 -2.94
N THR A 471 -14.29 -1.57 -1.74
CA THR A 471 -13.50 -1.80 -0.53
C THR A 471 -14.07 -2.99 0.24
N ARG A 472 -13.22 -3.91 0.67
CA ARG A 472 -13.60 -5.04 1.52
C ARG A 472 -13.97 -4.56 2.92
N GLU A 473 -14.91 -5.27 3.54
CA GLU A 473 -15.32 -5.08 4.93
C GLU A 473 -15.41 -6.44 5.60
N ALA A 474 -14.63 -6.66 6.66
CA ALA A 474 -14.75 -7.87 7.47
C ALA A 474 -16.07 -7.86 8.24
N ASP A 475 -16.75 -8.99 8.34
CA ASP A 475 -17.98 -9.11 9.10
C ASP A 475 -17.68 -9.18 10.60
N ARG A 476 -17.68 -8.03 11.24
CA ARG A 476 -17.48 -7.94 12.71
C ARG A 476 -18.57 -8.63 13.51
N ALA A 477 -19.75 -8.85 12.94
CA ALA A 477 -20.86 -9.54 13.60
C ALA A 477 -20.55 -11.03 13.77
N GLU A 478 -19.80 -11.63 12.85
CA GLU A 478 -19.31 -13.01 13.00
C GLU A 478 -18.26 -13.12 14.12
N LEU A 479 -17.37 -12.15 14.22
CA LEU A 479 -16.33 -12.09 15.27
C LEU A 479 -16.90 -11.82 16.66
N SER A 480 -18.02 -11.09 16.77
CA SER A 480 -18.65 -10.74 18.05
C SER A 480 -19.67 -11.77 18.57
N GLY A 481 -19.98 -12.81 17.80
CA GLY A 481 -20.92 -13.85 18.22
C GLY A 481 -22.39 -13.43 18.30
N PHE A 482 -22.78 -12.26 17.82
CA PHE A 482 -24.13 -11.72 17.89
C PHE A 482 -24.70 -11.35 16.52
N SER A 483 -25.14 -12.33 15.74
CA SER A 483 -26.25 -12.09 14.83
C SER A 483 -27.55 -12.12 15.63
N ARG A 484 -28.24 -10.99 15.76
CA ARG A 484 -29.57 -10.92 16.47
C ARG A 484 -30.67 -11.68 15.73
N TYR A 485 -30.45 -12.08 14.50
CA TYR A 485 -31.47 -12.69 13.65
C TYR A 485 -30.87 -13.93 12.97
N GLY A 486 -31.32 -15.12 13.33
CA GLY A 486 -30.91 -16.39 12.77
C GLY A 486 -31.27 -16.61 11.27
N PHE A 487 -31.66 -15.54 10.57
CA PHE A 487 -32.03 -15.52 9.16
C PHE A 487 -31.00 -14.82 8.27
N GLU A 488 -29.98 -14.18 8.85
CA GLU A 488 -28.95 -13.49 8.09
C GLU A 488 -27.84 -14.46 7.69
N TYR A 489 -27.62 -14.60 6.38
CA TYR A 489 -26.47 -15.35 5.86
C TYR A 489 -25.16 -14.56 6.07
N ARG A 490 -24.03 -15.23 5.86
CA ARG A 490 -22.69 -14.62 5.99
C ARG A 490 -22.60 -13.31 5.22
N HIS A 491 -22.08 -12.26 5.87
CA HIS A 491 -21.89 -10.92 5.29
C HIS A 491 -23.17 -10.29 4.70
N TYR A 492 -24.34 -10.59 5.23
CA TYR A 492 -25.64 -10.13 4.73
C TYR A 492 -25.69 -8.61 4.48
N LYS A 493 -25.29 -7.80 5.49
CA LYS A 493 -25.30 -6.33 5.37
C LYS A 493 -24.34 -5.84 4.31
N PHE A 494 -23.14 -6.44 4.26
CA PHE A 494 -22.13 -6.09 3.28
C PHE A 494 -22.55 -6.46 1.85
N ARG A 495 -23.09 -7.66 1.62
CA ARG A 495 -23.63 -8.05 0.30
C ARG A 495 -24.75 -7.12 -0.16
N LYS A 496 -25.64 -6.67 0.74
CA LYS A 496 -26.67 -5.65 0.40
C LYS A 496 -26.06 -4.31 0.01
N LYS A 497 -25.01 -3.87 0.72
CA LYS A 497 -24.29 -2.64 0.37
C LYS A 497 -23.61 -2.75 -0.99
N LEU A 498 -23.00 -3.90 -1.28
CA LEU A 498 -22.37 -4.16 -2.58
C LEU A 498 -23.41 -4.15 -3.71
N ALA A 499 -24.54 -4.81 -3.54
CA ALA A 499 -25.63 -4.81 -4.52
C ALA A 499 -26.11 -3.38 -4.81
N LYS A 500 -26.33 -2.57 -3.76
CA LYS A 500 -26.71 -1.15 -3.92
C LYS A 500 -25.68 -0.37 -4.73
N LYS A 501 -24.38 -0.54 -4.45
CA LYS A 501 -23.31 0.10 -5.22
C LYS A 501 -23.25 -0.39 -6.65
N GLY A 502 -23.43 -1.69 -6.88
CA GLY A 502 -23.51 -2.27 -8.22
C GLY A 502 -24.64 -1.65 -9.06
N TYR A 503 -25.84 -1.53 -8.51
CA TYR A 503 -26.95 -0.84 -9.16
C TYR A 503 -26.68 0.66 -9.39
N ALA A 504 -26.01 1.32 -8.48
CA ALA A 504 -25.63 2.72 -8.66
C ALA A 504 -24.65 2.90 -9.85
N ILE A 505 -23.69 1.98 -10.01
CA ILE A 505 -22.76 1.98 -11.15
C ILE A 505 -23.51 1.70 -12.45
N GLN A 506 -24.40 0.72 -12.46
CA GLN A 506 -25.23 0.41 -13.63
C GLN A 506 -26.05 1.64 -14.05
N LEU A 507 -26.77 2.26 -13.11
CA LEU A 507 -27.56 3.45 -13.35
C LEU A 507 -26.70 4.66 -13.82
N PHE A 508 -25.50 4.82 -13.29
CA PHE A 508 -24.56 5.84 -13.75
C PHE A 508 -24.18 5.61 -15.21
N ARG A 509 -23.87 4.38 -15.60
CA ARG A 509 -23.51 4.03 -16.97
C ARG A 509 -24.66 4.25 -17.96
N GLU A 510 -25.87 3.96 -17.54
CA GLU A 510 -27.07 4.17 -18.35
C GLU A 510 -27.42 5.66 -18.53
N ARG A 511 -27.31 6.47 -17.48
CA ARG A 511 -27.70 7.88 -17.51
C ARG A 511 -26.64 8.81 -18.09
N TRP A 512 -25.37 8.50 -17.96
CA TRP A 512 -24.26 9.36 -18.42
C TRP A 512 -23.24 8.57 -19.24
N PRO A 513 -23.64 8.07 -20.42
CA PRO A 513 -22.82 7.15 -21.22
C PRO A 513 -21.49 7.77 -21.67
N SER A 514 -21.44 9.08 -21.93
CA SER A 514 -20.19 9.76 -22.31
C SER A 514 -19.15 9.71 -21.19
N LEU A 515 -19.56 10.02 -19.96
CA LEU A 515 -18.69 9.96 -18.79
C LEU A 515 -18.39 8.50 -18.40
N ALA A 516 -19.36 7.62 -18.56
CA ALA A 516 -19.23 6.19 -18.27
C ALA A 516 -18.19 5.50 -19.17
N ARG A 517 -17.94 5.99 -20.38
CA ARG A 517 -16.85 5.48 -21.23
C ARG A 517 -15.46 5.72 -20.67
N ARG A 518 -15.32 6.64 -19.72
CA ARG A 518 -14.07 6.85 -19.00
C ARG A 518 -13.81 5.74 -17.95
N VAL A 519 -14.85 5.01 -17.55
CA VAL A 519 -14.76 3.88 -16.62
C VAL A 519 -14.65 2.59 -17.40
N ARG A 520 -13.48 1.95 -17.40
CA ARG A 520 -13.21 0.75 -18.21
C ARG A 520 -13.27 -0.55 -17.42
N GLY A 521 -13.15 -0.48 -16.08
CA GLY A 521 -13.10 -1.69 -15.27
C GLY A 521 -13.61 -1.53 -13.85
N ILE A 522 -13.63 -2.67 -13.16
CA ILE A 522 -13.96 -2.80 -11.73
C ILE A 522 -12.90 -3.62 -11.02
N ASP A 523 -12.69 -3.31 -9.72
CA ASP A 523 -11.70 -3.90 -8.86
C ASP A 523 -12.20 -4.02 -7.42
N VAL A 524 -11.48 -4.75 -6.58
CA VAL A 524 -11.68 -4.81 -5.12
C VAL A 524 -10.35 -4.67 -4.42
N CYS A 525 -10.25 -3.77 -3.47
CA CYS A 525 -9.04 -3.53 -2.67
C CYS A 525 -9.29 -3.72 -1.17
N SER A 526 -8.26 -3.51 -0.37
CA SER A 526 -8.30 -3.58 1.10
C SER A 526 -8.09 -5.00 1.65
N LEU A 527 -8.13 -5.16 2.97
CA LEU A 527 -7.79 -6.38 3.71
C LEU A 527 -8.54 -7.61 3.19
N GLU A 528 -7.82 -8.66 2.80
CA GLU A 528 -8.43 -9.90 2.30
C GLU A 528 -8.94 -10.79 3.44
N ILE A 529 -8.27 -10.76 4.58
CA ILE A 529 -8.60 -11.57 5.75
C ILE A 529 -10.01 -11.24 6.22
N GLY A 530 -10.87 -12.26 6.28
CA GLY A 530 -12.25 -12.13 6.68
C GLY A 530 -13.22 -11.58 5.62
N CYS A 531 -12.79 -11.41 4.36
CA CYS A 531 -13.66 -10.99 3.27
C CYS A 531 -13.30 -11.66 1.93
N ARG A 532 -13.89 -12.82 1.67
CA ARG A 532 -13.62 -13.70 0.52
C ARG A 532 -14.21 -13.20 -0.80
N PRO A 533 -13.66 -13.64 -1.96
CA PRO A 533 -14.19 -13.31 -3.29
C PRO A 533 -15.66 -13.63 -3.52
N GLU A 534 -16.20 -14.64 -2.86
CA GLU A 534 -17.62 -15.04 -2.95
C GLU A 534 -18.61 -13.88 -2.67
N HIS A 535 -18.21 -12.89 -1.86
CA HIS A 535 -19.08 -11.76 -1.50
C HIS A 535 -19.32 -10.81 -2.68
N PHE A 536 -18.36 -10.74 -3.59
CA PHE A 536 -18.39 -9.87 -4.77
C PHE A 536 -18.94 -10.57 -6.02
N ALA A 537 -19.10 -11.88 -5.98
CA ALA A 537 -19.38 -12.72 -7.14
C ALA A 537 -20.56 -12.22 -7.99
N CYS A 538 -21.72 -12.03 -7.38
CA CYS A 538 -22.92 -11.59 -8.11
C CYS A 538 -22.76 -10.20 -8.73
N VAL A 539 -22.17 -9.25 -7.99
CA VAL A 539 -21.99 -7.87 -8.45
C VAL A 539 -20.99 -7.79 -9.60
N PHE A 540 -19.89 -8.54 -9.53
CA PHE A 540 -18.90 -8.60 -10.61
C PHE A 540 -19.45 -9.21 -11.88
N ARG A 541 -20.20 -10.31 -11.78
CA ARG A 541 -20.86 -10.92 -12.94
C ARG A 541 -21.89 -9.99 -13.55
N MET A 542 -22.71 -9.33 -12.72
CA MET A 542 -23.69 -8.34 -13.17
C MET A 542 -23.06 -7.18 -13.92
N LEU A 543 -22.06 -6.53 -13.32
CA LEU A 543 -21.39 -5.37 -13.91
C LEU A 543 -20.59 -5.73 -15.16
N GLY A 544 -19.87 -6.87 -15.15
CA GLY A 544 -19.11 -7.36 -16.30
C GLY A 544 -20.00 -7.75 -17.50
N ALA A 545 -21.27 -8.12 -17.26
CA ALA A 545 -22.22 -8.43 -18.32
C ALA A 545 -23.02 -7.21 -18.81
N HIS A 546 -23.01 -6.09 -18.07
CA HIS A 546 -23.79 -4.90 -18.40
C HIS A 546 -23.19 -4.17 -19.61
N SER A 547 -23.93 -4.11 -20.73
CA SER A 547 -23.44 -3.59 -22.02
C SER A 547 -24.37 -2.58 -22.69
N PHE A 548 -25.38 -2.08 -21.99
CA PHE A 548 -26.34 -1.15 -22.55
C PHE A 548 -26.50 0.12 -21.72
N GLY A 549 -26.68 1.24 -22.40
CA GLY A 549 -27.09 2.51 -21.84
C GLY A 549 -28.19 3.12 -22.75
N THR A 550 -28.67 4.31 -22.39
CA THR A 550 -29.62 5.07 -23.21
C THR A 550 -28.98 6.38 -23.66
N ASP A 551 -29.32 6.84 -24.85
CA ASP A 551 -28.95 8.20 -25.26
C ASP A 551 -29.88 9.26 -24.63
N GLU A 552 -29.67 10.52 -24.98
CA GLU A 552 -30.50 11.65 -24.52
C GLU A 552 -31.97 11.59 -24.93
N PHE A 553 -32.30 10.75 -25.92
CA PHE A 553 -33.67 10.50 -26.42
C PHE A 553 -34.26 9.18 -25.87
N GLY A 554 -33.51 8.48 -24.98
CA GLY A 554 -33.93 7.21 -24.40
C GLY A 554 -33.77 5.99 -25.32
N ALA A 555 -33.09 6.12 -26.47
CA ALA A 555 -32.80 5.00 -27.33
C ALA A 555 -31.62 4.16 -26.80
N PRO A 556 -31.67 2.81 -26.85
CA PRO A 556 -30.59 1.97 -26.40
C PRO A 556 -29.29 2.27 -27.14
N ARG A 557 -28.20 2.51 -26.36
CA ARG A 557 -26.85 2.62 -26.90
C ARG A 557 -25.95 1.53 -26.32
N PRO A 558 -25.14 0.85 -27.14
CA PRO A 558 -24.19 -0.10 -26.66
C PRO A 558 -23.12 0.62 -25.79
N LEU A 559 -22.83 0.05 -24.64
CA LEU A 559 -21.73 0.44 -23.78
C LEU A 559 -20.70 -0.68 -23.79
N PRO A 560 -19.40 -0.37 -23.80
CA PRO A 560 -18.37 -1.38 -23.68
C PRO A 560 -18.54 -2.09 -22.34
N ARG A 561 -18.28 -3.40 -22.30
CA ARG A 561 -18.30 -4.18 -21.07
C ARG A 561 -17.22 -3.71 -20.14
N LEU A 562 -17.50 -3.71 -18.84
CA LEU A 562 -16.48 -3.47 -17.83
C LEU A 562 -15.55 -4.68 -17.73
N ARG A 563 -14.26 -4.45 -17.84
CA ARG A 563 -13.24 -5.43 -17.54
C ARG A 563 -13.10 -5.60 -16.03
N LYS A 564 -12.47 -6.66 -15.62
CA LYS A 564 -12.33 -7.01 -14.22
C LYS A 564 -10.85 -7.16 -13.85
N THR A 565 -10.46 -6.53 -12.76
CA THR A 565 -9.26 -6.86 -12.03
C THR A 565 -9.65 -7.12 -10.58
N TYR A 566 -8.82 -7.80 -9.81
CA TYR A 566 -9.15 -8.16 -8.45
C TYR A 566 -7.89 -8.35 -7.62
N HIS A 567 -7.70 -7.52 -6.58
CA HIS A 567 -6.63 -7.73 -5.59
C HIS A 567 -6.86 -9.05 -4.88
N VAL A 568 -5.89 -9.95 -4.94
CA VAL A 568 -6.02 -11.26 -4.31
C VAL A 568 -4.67 -11.94 -4.12
N GLY A 569 -4.55 -12.70 -3.03
CA GLY A 569 -3.34 -13.45 -2.73
C GLY A 569 -2.17 -12.56 -2.29
N GLU A 570 -2.46 -11.39 -1.76
CA GLU A 570 -1.50 -10.45 -1.18
C GLU A 570 -1.42 -10.57 0.34
N ASP A 571 -2.57 -10.80 0.99
CA ASP A 571 -2.73 -10.81 2.44
C ASP A 571 -3.46 -12.08 2.89
N PHE A 572 -2.72 -12.99 3.52
CA PHE A 572 -3.23 -14.29 3.92
C PHE A 572 -2.53 -14.83 5.18
N LEU A 573 -3.26 -15.62 5.96
CA LEU A 573 -2.76 -16.27 7.17
C LEU A 573 -2.03 -17.59 6.87
N ASP A 574 -2.35 -18.20 5.74
CA ASP A 574 -1.76 -19.42 5.20
C ASP A 574 -1.57 -19.26 3.69
N LEU A 575 -0.44 -19.74 3.15
CA LEU A 575 -0.19 -19.66 1.71
C LEU A 575 -1.27 -20.41 0.90
N ALA A 576 -1.75 -21.54 1.41
CA ALA A 576 -2.89 -22.26 0.81
C ALA A 576 -4.16 -21.40 0.78
N ASP A 577 -4.38 -20.57 1.80
CA ASP A 577 -5.52 -19.65 1.85
C ASP A 577 -5.44 -18.57 0.78
N GLY A 578 -4.25 -17.99 0.57
CA GLY A 578 -4.00 -17.04 -0.52
C GLY A 578 -4.23 -17.66 -1.90
N LEU A 579 -3.73 -18.88 -2.13
CA LEU A 579 -3.94 -19.61 -3.39
C LEU A 579 -5.42 -19.94 -3.62
N ARG A 580 -6.13 -20.39 -2.58
CA ARG A 580 -7.57 -20.66 -2.66
C ARG A 580 -8.34 -19.39 -2.96
N ALA A 581 -7.95 -18.26 -2.38
CA ALA A 581 -8.57 -16.96 -2.69
C ALA A 581 -8.41 -16.59 -4.16
N VAL A 582 -7.23 -16.81 -4.74
CA VAL A 582 -7.01 -16.63 -6.20
C VAL A 582 -7.94 -17.52 -7.00
N SER A 583 -8.03 -18.81 -6.65
CA SER A 583 -8.94 -19.77 -7.30
C SER A 583 -10.41 -19.34 -7.20
N GLU A 584 -10.85 -18.85 -6.05
CA GLU A 584 -12.18 -18.31 -5.83
C GLU A 584 -12.43 -17.04 -6.67
N ALA A 585 -11.48 -16.12 -6.72
CA ALA A 585 -11.60 -14.93 -7.56
C ALA A 585 -11.79 -15.30 -9.03
N VAL A 586 -10.93 -16.16 -9.56
CA VAL A 586 -11.00 -16.60 -10.96
C VAL A 586 -12.36 -17.26 -11.26
N ASN A 587 -12.81 -18.16 -10.40
CA ASN A 587 -13.99 -18.97 -10.66
C ASN A 587 -15.31 -18.28 -10.29
N PHE A 588 -15.40 -17.62 -9.13
CA PHE A 588 -16.67 -17.03 -8.66
C PHE A 588 -17.01 -15.71 -9.34
N LEU A 589 -15.99 -14.91 -9.68
CA LEU A 589 -16.19 -13.65 -10.39
C LEU A 589 -16.27 -13.82 -11.90
N ASN A 590 -16.04 -15.03 -12.40
CA ASN A 590 -15.92 -15.34 -13.83
C ASN A 590 -14.88 -14.46 -14.52
N LEU A 591 -13.64 -14.48 -14.03
CA LEU A 591 -12.53 -13.81 -14.69
C LEU A 591 -12.19 -14.57 -15.98
N ASP A 592 -12.04 -13.85 -17.07
CA ASP A 592 -11.79 -14.37 -18.41
C ASP A 592 -10.55 -13.72 -19.05
N CYS A 593 -10.17 -14.18 -20.21
CA CYS A 593 -9.06 -13.62 -21.01
C CYS A 593 -9.16 -12.09 -21.10
N GLY A 594 -8.06 -11.43 -20.76
CA GLY A 594 -7.96 -9.96 -20.69
C GLY A 594 -8.40 -9.36 -19.36
N ASP A 595 -8.94 -10.15 -18.41
CA ASP A 595 -9.09 -9.74 -17.02
C ASP A 595 -7.75 -9.96 -16.26
N ARG A 596 -7.59 -9.33 -15.09
CA ARG A 596 -6.32 -9.33 -14.36
C ARG A 596 -6.49 -9.71 -12.88
N LEU A 597 -5.39 -10.12 -12.27
CA LEU A 597 -5.24 -10.38 -10.83
C LEU A 597 -4.27 -9.35 -10.25
N GLY A 598 -4.72 -8.58 -9.28
CA GLY A 598 -3.87 -7.64 -8.57
C GLY A 598 -2.96 -8.36 -7.58
N HIS A 599 -1.67 -8.04 -7.57
CA HIS A 599 -0.59 -8.60 -6.75
C HIS A 599 -0.37 -10.11 -6.93
N ALA A 600 -1.33 -10.93 -6.56
CA ALA A 600 -1.34 -12.38 -6.65
C ALA A 600 -0.05 -13.05 -6.11
N LEU A 601 0.53 -12.51 -5.03
CA LEU A 601 1.81 -12.95 -4.45
C LEU A 601 1.81 -14.42 -4.05
N ALA A 602 0.68 -14.94 -3.58
CA ALA A 602 0.53 -16.35 -3.23
C ALA A 602 0.90 -17.28 -4.40
N LEU A 603 0.71 -16.83 -5.65
CA LEU A 603 1.06 -17.63 -6.84
C LEU A 603 2.57 -17.78 -7.06
N CYS A 604 3.38 -16.88 -6.53
CA CYS A 604 4.81 -16.85 -6.87
C CYS A 604 5.74 -17.02 -5.65
N MET A 605 5.23 -17.00 -4.42
CA MET A 605 6.04 -17.25 -3.24
C MET A 605 6.52 -18.70 -3.18
N ASP A 606 7.73 -18.93 -2.67
CA ASP A 606 8.22 -20.27 -2.40
C ASP A 606 7.53 -20.86 -1.16
N PRO A 607 6.81 -22.00 -1.26
CA PRO A 607 6.11 -22.57 -0.12
C PRO A 607 7.04 -23.00 1.01
N TRP A 608 8.20 -23.58 0.69
CA TRP A 608 9.15 -24.05 1.70
C TRP A 608 9.76 -22.90 2.48
N GLU A 609 10.23 -21.85 1.78
CA GLU A 609 10.76 -20.63 2.39
C GLU A 609 9.70 -19.93 3.23
N TRP A 610 8.48 -19.82 2.71
CA TRP A 610 7.38 -19.15 3.41
C TRP A 610 7.03 -19.84 4.74
N TYR A 611 6.82 -21.17 4.72
CA TYR A 611 6.52 -21.91 5.95
C TYR A 611 7.71 -21.97 6.91
N GLN A 612 8.92 -22.05 6.40
CA GLN A 612 10.13 -21.96 7.24
C GLN A 612 10.24 -20.60 7.93
N GLY A 613 9.97 -19.51 7.22
CA GLY A 613 9.92 -18.15 7.80
C GLY A 613 8.87 -17.99 8.91
N LYS A 614 7.83 -18.82 8.91
CA LYS A 614 6.78 -18.92 9.94
C LYS A 614 7.10 -19.97 11.04
N ASN A 615 8.32 -20.49 11.08
CA ASN A 615 8.69 -21.60 11.99
C ASN A 615 7.76 -22.82 11.85
N ARG A 616 7.22 -23.06 10.66
CA ARG A 616 6.23 -24.11 10.35
C ARG A 616 4.98 -24.06 11.22
N GLN A 617 4.57 -22.88 11.64
CA GLN A 617 3.33 -22.67 12.40
C GLN A 617 2.46 -21.65 11.70
N ILE A 618 1.17 -21.98 11.55
CA ILE A 618 0.14 -21.08 11.03
C ILE A 618 -1.00 -21.02 12.03
N SER A 619 -1.65 -19.86 12.13
CA SER A 619 -2.81 -19.66 12.97
C SER A 619 -3.91 -18.98 12.17
N LEU A 620 -5.05 -19.65 12.00
CA LEU A 620 -6.15 -19.21 11.15
C LEU A 620 -7.49 -19.79 11.67
N PRO A 621 -8.65 -19.25 11.21
CA PRO A 621 -9.95 -19.82 11.53
C PRO A 621 -10.07 -21.29 11.09
N MET A 622 -10.75 -22.12 11.90
CA MET A 622 -10.96 -23.54 11.57
C MET A 622 -11.67 -23.74 10.23
N GLN A 623 -12.61 -22.87 9.89
CA GLN A 623 -13.31 -22.91 8.60
C GLN A 623 -12.33 -22.74 7.45
N ASP A 624 -11.41 -21.76 7.54
CA ASP A 624 -10.44 -21.50 6.49
C ASP A 624 -9.46 -22.66 6.35
N TYR A 625 -8.99 -23.25 7.46
CA TYR A 625 -8.14 -24.44 7.40
C TYR A 625 -8.85 -25.64 6.76
N LEU A 626 -10.11 -25.90 7.15
CA LEU A 626 -10.91 -26.97 6.55
C LEU A 626 -11.09 -26.76 5.03
N ASP A 627 -11.39 -25.53 4.62
CA ASP A 627 -11.51 -25.16 3.21
C ASP A 627 -10.19 -25.31 2.46
N ASN A 628 -9.05 -24.93 3.07
CA ASN A 628 -7.73 -25.09 2.49
C ASN A 628 -7.41 -26.58 2.25
N VAL A 629 -7.66 -27.42 3.24
CA VAL A 629 -7.45 -28.87 3.15
C VAL A 629 -8.27 -29.51 2.02
N ALA A 630 -9.57 -29.16 1.97
CA ALA A 630 -10.45 -29.67 0.93
C ALA A 630 -10.06 -29.19 -0.47
N TRP A 631 -9.71 -27.88 -0.61
CA TRP A 631 -9.26 -27.29 -1.86
C TRP A 631 -7.93 -27.88 -2.32
N LEU A 632 -6.95 -28.06 -1.43
CA LEU A 632 -5.67 -28.72 -1.74
C LEU A 632 -5.90 -30.14 -2.25
N HIS A 633 -6.71 -30.92 -1.57
CA HIS A 633 -7.06 -32.29 -2.00
C HIS A 633 -7.66 -32.30 -3.41
N TYR A 634 -8.55 -31.34 -3.72
CA TYR A 634 -9.11 -31.20 -5.07
C TYR A 634 -8.04 -30.84 -6.11
N MET A 635 -7.16 -29.87 -5.79
CA MET A 635 -6.16 -29.36 -6.75
C MET A 635 -5.06 -30.37 -7.05
N ILE A 636 -4.52 -31.06 -6.05
CA ILE A 636 -3.39 -31.98 -6.26
C ILE A 636 -3.76 -33.24 -7.06
N ARG A 637 -5.02 -33.65 -7.04
CA ARG A 637 -5.52 -34.77 -7.88
C ARG A 637 -5.46 -34.46 -9.37
N ARG A 638 -5.39 -33.19 -9.74
CA ARG A 638 -5.31 -32.74 -11.14
C ARG A 638 -3.89 -32.82 -11.71
N ARG A 639 -2.87 -32.84 -10.83
CA ARG A 639 -1.44 -32.92 -11.21
C ARG A 639 -0.67 -33.85 -10.27
N PRO A 640 -0.53 -35.13 -10.63
CA PRO A 640 0.21 -36.11 -9.82
C PRO A 640 1.67 -35.70 -9.62
N PHE A 641 2.19 -35.93 -8.42
CA PHE A 641 3.60 -35.69 -8.04
C PHE A 641 4.11 -36.85 -7.15
N PRO A 642 5.43 -37.05 -7.01
CA PRO A 642 5.99 -38.07 -6.14
C PRO A 642 5.56 -37.89 -4.68
N GLY A 643 4.90 -38.90 -4.09
CA GLY A 643 4.38 -38.83 -2.70
C GLY A 643 2.94 -38.34 -2.58
N ILE A 644 2.20 -38.20 -3.69
CA ILE A 644 0.80 -37.76 -3.69
C ILE A 644 -0.10 -38.61 -2.79
N GLU A 645 0.09 -39.92 -2.70
CA GLU A 645 -0.72 -40.81 -1.88
C GLU A 645 -0.61 -40.49 -0.38
N GLN A 646 0.61 -40.19 0.10
CA GLN A 646 0.82 -39.76 1.47
C GLN A 646 0.18 -38.40 1.72
N ALA A 647 0.28 -37.47 0.76
CA ALA A 647 -0.34 -36.16 0.85
C ALA A 647 -1.87 -36.25 0.86
N LEU A 648 -2.48 -37.05 -0.01
CA LEU A 648 -3.93 -37.27 -0.03
C LEU A 648 -4.42 -37.87 1.30
N SER A 649 -3.78 -38.94 1.79
CA SER A 649 -4.12 -39.58 3.05
C SER A 649 -4.00 -38.60 4.25
N PHE A 650 -2.97 -37.76 4.25
CA PHE A 650 -2.82 -36.70 5.25
C PHE A 650 -3.99 -35.70 5.17
N LEU A 651 -4.29 -35.16 3.98
CA LEU A 651 -5.38 -34.20 3.80
C LEU A 651 -6.75 -34.80 4.15
N GLU A 652 -7.01 -36.07 3.80
CA GLU A 652 -8.24 -36.79 4.16
C GLU A 652 -8.40 -36.89 5.69
N SER A 653 -7.32 -37.24 6.40
CA SER A 653 -7.36 -37.31 7.86
C SER A 653 -7.61 -35.92 8.52
N GLN A 654 -7.00 -34.85 7.99
CA GLN A 654 -7.22 -33.49 8.45
C GLN A 654 -8.66 -33.04 8.17
N PHE A 655 -9.16 -33.32 6.97
CA PHE A 655 -10.54 -33.04 6.61
C PHE A 655 -11.54 -33.72 7.55
N GLU A 656 -11.40 -35.01 7.76
CA GLU A 656 -12.31 -35.76 8.65
C GLU A 656 -12.34 -35.17 10.05
N TYR A 657 -11.19 -34.83 10.61
CA TYR A 657 -11.09 -34.23 11.94
C TYR A 657 -11.78 -32.88 12.03
N TYR A 658 -11.47 -31.94 11.12
CA TYR A 658 -12.01 -30.57 11.19
C TYR A 658 -13.46 -30.49 10.70
N PHE A 659 -13.85 -31.29 9.70
CA PHE A 659 -15.24 -31.39 9.25
C PHE A 659 -16.16 -31.87 10.37
N ARG A 660 -15.73 -32.86 11.13
CA ARG A 660 -16.46 -33.32 12.32
C ARG A 660 -16.64 -32.20 13.35
N ARG A 661 -15.56 -31.45 13.63
CA ARG A 661 -15.61 -30.34 14.62
C ARG A 661 -16.50 -29.20 14.18
N VAL A 662 -16.37 -28.75 12.93
CA VAL A 662 -17.06 -27.57 12.43
C VAL A 662 -18.49 -27.89 12.00
N TYR A 663 -18.72 -29.00 11.32
CA TYR A 663 -20.03 -29.35 10.74
C TYR A 663 -20.75 -30.40 11.51
N LEU A 664 -20.25 -31.65 11.60
CA LEU A 664 -21.05 -32.77 12.15
C LEU A 664 -21.48 -32.55 13.59
N ASN A 665 -20.66 -31.94 14.43
CA ASN A 665 -20.98 -31.65 15.81
C ASN A 665 -21.96 -30.48 15.97
N ASN A 666 -22.10 -29.64 14.96
CA ASN A 666 -22.83 -28.36 15.02
C ASN A 666 -24.05 -28.30 14.10
N ILE A 667 -24.31 -29.34 13.32
CA ILE A 667 -25.55 -29.45 12.58
C ILE A 667 -26.68 -29.70 13.59
N ASN A 668 -27.48 -28.65 13.85
CA ASN A 668 -28.54 -28.65 14.84
C ASN A 668 -29.90 -28.80 14.15
N GLU A 669 -30.58 -29.92 14.41
CA GLU A 669 -31.89 -30.24 13.86
C GLU A 669 -32.93 -29.17 14.22
N ALA A 670 -32.93 -28.70 15.50
CA ALA A 670 -33.94 -27.75 15.98
C ALA A 670 -33.78 -26.32 15.41
N GLU A 671 -32.53 -25.89 15.10
CA GLU A 671 -32.27 -24.60 14.43
C GLU A 671 -32.72 -24.62 12.98
N THR A 672 -32.52 -25.72 12.32
CA THR A 672 -32.89 -25.96 10.94
C THR A 672 -34.42 -26.09 10.81
N GLU A 673 -35.06 -26.76 11.74
CA GLU A 673 -36.53 -26.85 11.79
C GLU A 673 -37.18 -25.50 12.02
N ARG A 674 -36.68 -24.66 12.94
CA ARG A 674 -37.20 -23.29 13.17
C ARG A 674 -37.07 -22.41 11.91
N PHE A 675 -36.02 -22.55 11.17
CA PHE A 675 -35.83 -21.84 9.91
C PHE A 675 -36.90 -22.24 8.89
N VAL A 676 -37.17 -23.54 8.75
CA VAL A 676 -38.24 -24.05 7.87
C VAL A 676 -39.63 -23.60 8.31
N GLN A 677 -39.88 -23.56 9.61
CA GLN A 677 -41.14 -23.13 10.22
C GLN A 677 -41.43 -21.63 10.07
N SER A 678 -40.42 -20.82 9.82
CA SER A 678 -40.59 -19.37 9.61
C SER A 678 -41.38 -19.00 8.37
N GLY A 679 -41.81 -19.97 7.57
CA GLY A 679 -42.59 -19.78 6.36
C GLY A 679 -41.81 -19.27 5.15
N GLU A 680 -40.48 -19.19 5.29
CA GLU A 680 -39.59 -18.74 4.22
C GLU A 680 -39.11 -19.88 3.32
N SER A 681 -39.42 -21.13 3.70
CA SER A 681 -39.09 -22.32 2.90
C SER A 681 -40.26 -22.76 2.01
N ARG A 682 -39.96 -23.18 0.80
CA ARG A 682 -40.93 -23.81 -0.12
C ARG A 682 -41.20 -25.27 0.20
N TYR A 683 -40.38 -25.87 1.10
CA TYR A 683 -40.48 -27.30 1.43
C TYR A 683 -41.29 -27.50 2.71
N SER A 684 -42.02 -28.62 2.76
CA SER A 684 -42.68 -29.01 3.99
C SER A 684 -41.66 -29.41 5.04
N GLU A 685 -41.99 -29.18 6.34
CA GLU A 685 -41.17 -29.61 7.47
C GLU A 685 -40.76 -31.09 7.40
N ARG A 686 -41.70 -31.98 6.97
CA ARG A 686 -41.43 -33.40 6.82
C ARG A 686 -40.41 -33.73 5.75
N GLU A 687 -40.46 -33.05 4.62
CA GLU A 687 -39.49 -33.25 3.55
C GLU A 687 -38.13 -32.75 3.98
N PHE A 688 -38.06 -31.61 4.60
CA PHE A 688 -36.78 -31.05 5.09
C PHE A 688 -36.18 -31.95 6.16
N ALA A 689 -36.94 -32.35 7.20
CA ALA A 689 -36.46 -33.22 8.27
C ALA A 689 -36.00 -34.59 7.74
N ARG A 690 -36.73 -35.18 6.77
CA ARG A 690 -36.34 -36.44 6.16
C ARG A 690 -35.01 -36.33 5.43
N ASN A 691 -34.85 -35.28 4.64
CA ASN A 691 -33.64 -35.07 3.88
C ASN A 691 -32.46 -34.70 4.78
N TYR A 692 -32.67 -33.89 5.80
CA TYR A 692 -31.69 -33.59 6.85
C TYR A 692 -31.11 -34.85 7.48
N LYS A 693 -31.95 -35.77 7.91
CA LYS A 693 -31.52 -37.05 8.51
C LYS A 693 -30.78 -37.92 7.54
N ALA A 694 -31.15 -37.95 6.27
CA ALA A 694 -30.47 -38.71 5.25
C ALA A 694 -29.07 -38.14 4.97
N HIS A 695 -28.93 -36.83 4.87
CA HIS A 695 -27.68 -36.19 4.55
C HIS A 695 -26.66 -36.21 5.69
N ARG A 696 -27.07 -36.19 6.95
CA ARG A 696 -26.17 -36.20 8.11
C ARG A 696 -25.19 -37.37 8.16
N CYS A 697 -25.53 -38.47 7.57
CA CYS A 697 -24.72 -39.71 7.60
C CYS A 697 -23.94 -39.95 6.28
N LEU A 698 -24.11 -39.09 5.24
CA LEU A 698 -23.66 -39.37 3.88
C LEU A 698 -22.64 -38.35 3.36
N PHE A 699 -22.28 -37.33 4.14
CA PHE A 699 -21.37 -36.28 3.67
C PHE A 699 -19.95 -36.78 3.45
N THR A 700 -19.46 -36.61 2.24
CA THR A 700 -18.10 -36.91 1.81
C THR A 700 -17.29 -35.64 1.61
N MET A 701 -15.96 -35.76 1.50
CA MET A 701 -15.10 -34.64 1.10
C MET A 701 -15.48 -34.09 -0.28
N GLU A 702 -15.92 -34.94 -1.20
CA GLU A 702 -16.37 -34.54 -2.53
C GLU A 702 -17.63 -33.69 -2.46
N ASP A 703 -18.60 -34.04 -1.61
CA ASP A 703 -19.82 -33.23 -1.38
C ASP A 703 -19.46 -31.87 -0.81
N TYR A 704 -18.46 -31.82 0.08
CA TYR A 704 -17.97 -30.57 0.65
C TYR A 704 -17.31 -29.68 -0.40
N ILE A 705 -16.44 -30.24 -1.25
CA ILE A 705 -15.78 -29.50 -2.34
C ILE A 705 -16.81 -28.94 -3.32
N ARG A 706 -17.81 -29.75 -3.69
CA ARG A 706 -18.91 -29.31 -4.55
C ARG A 706 -19.75 -28.21 -3.89
N ALA A 707 -20.03 -28.33 -2.60
CA ALA A 707 -20.70 -27.28 -1.83
C ALA A 707 -19.87 -25.99 -1.77
N TRP A 708 -18.55 -26.09 -1.62
CA TRP A 708 -17.67 -24.93 -1.70
C TRP A 708 -17.75 -24.24 -3.07
N MET A 709 -17.84 -24.96 -4.16
CA MET A 709 -18.03 -24.39 -5.50
C MET A 709 -19.33 -23.57 -5.61
N LEU A 710 -20.38 -23.93 -4.86
CA LEU A 710 -21.65 -23.21 -4.84
C LEU A 710 -21.59 -21.86 -4.13
N ARG A 711 -20.55 -21.55 -3.36
CA ARG A 711 -20.41 -20.27 -2.65
C ARG A 711 -20.36 -19.06 -3.58
N GLY A 712 -20.02 -19.25 -4.85
CA GLY A 712 -20.14 -18.23 -5.88
C GLY A 712 -21.56 -17.83 -6.22
N ASP A 713 -22.57 -18.61 -5.86
CA ASP A 713 -23.99 -18.31 -6.01
C ASP A 713 -24.49 -17.38 -4.88
N HIS A 714 -25.64 -16.79 -5.05
CA HIS A 714 -26.25 -15.97 -4.00
C HIS A 714 -26.84 -16.85 -2.89
N PRO A 715 -26.53 -16.63 -1.60
CA PRO A 715 -26.97 -17.47 -0.51
C PRO A 715 -28.50 -17.67 -0.43
N GLU A 716 -29.30 -16.67 -0.80
CA GLU A 716 -30.76 -16.76 -0.76
C GLU A 716 -31.34 -17.88 -1.63
N LEU A 717 -30.60 -18.33 -2.66
CA LEU A 717 -31.02 -19.47 -3.49
C LEU A 717 -31.04 -20.80 -2.73
N TYR A 718 -30.38 -20.86 -1.58
CA TYR A 718 -30.26 -22.06 -0.73
C TYR A 718 -30.95 -21.93 0.62
N ARG A 719 -31.78 -20.90 0.80
CA ARG A 719 -32.41 -20.55 2.09
C ARG A 719 -33.23 -21.66 2.73
N SER A 720 -33.78 -22.55 1.94
CA SER A 720 -34.54 -23.71 2.39
C SER A 720 -33.70 -24.97 2.65
N GLY A 721 -32.39 -24.91 2.54
CA GLY A 721 -31.47 -26.06 2.53
C GLY A 721 -31.38 -26.74 1.18
N TYR A 722 -32.12 -26.29 0.20
CA TYR A 722 -32.13 -26.76 -1.20
C TYR A 722 -31.97 -25.60 -2.16
N PHE A 723 -31.37 -25.88 -3.31
CA PHE A 723 -31.35 -24.93 -4.39
C PHE A 723 -32.75 -24.72 -4.97
N TRP A 724 -33.13 -23.46 -5.10
CA TRP A 724 -34.35 -23.07 -5.80
C TRP A 724 -34.11 -21.78 -6.59
N MET A 725 -34.86 -21.64 -7.67
CA MET A 725 -34.88 -20.45 -8.47
C MET A 725 -36.33 -19.95 -8.58
N ASP A 726 -36.57 -18.66 -8.37
CA ASP A 726 -37.91 -18.10 -8.43
C ASP A 726 -38.35 -17.97 -9.88
N GLU A 727 -39.21 -18.89 -10.31
CA GLU A 727 -39.74 -18.93 -11.67
C GLU A 727 -40.63 -17.70 -12.01
N SER A 728 -41.10 -16.96 -10.99
CA SER A 728 -41.88 -15.76 -11.17
C SER A 728 -41.05 -14.50 -11.47
N LEU A 729 -39.74 -14.54 -11.27
CA LEU A 729 -38.84 -13.44 -11.61
C LEU A 729 -38.34 -13.57 -13.03
N PRO A 730 -38.21 -12.45 -13.80
CA PRO A 730 -37.59 -12.49 -15.11
C PRO A 730 -36.16 -13.07 -15.02
N ASP A 731 -35.81 -13.96 -15.93
CA ASP A 731 -34.50 -14.64 -16.01
C ASP A 731 -33.33 -13.67 -15.88
N GLU A 732 -33.42 -12.45 -16.37
CA GLU A 732 -32.41 -11.42 -16.31
C GLU A 732 -32.03 -11.00 -14.87
N ARG A 733 -32.97 -11.03 -13.91
CA ARG A 733 -32.69 -10.68 -12.51
C ARG A 733 -32.01 -11.80 -11.73
N LEU A 734 -32.25 -13.05 -12.12
CA LEU A 734 -31.68 -14.23 -11.47
C LEU A 734 -30.34 -14.67 -12.05
N ARG A 735 -30.12 -14.34 -13.33
CA ARG A 735 -28.94 -14.75 -14.09
C ARG A 735 -27.61 -14.52 -13.37
N PHE A 736 -27.43 -13.38 -12.71
CA PHE A 736 -26.18 -13.05 -12.00
C PHE A 736 -26.09 -13.62 -10.59
N GLN A 737 -27.18 -14.13 -10.06
CA GLN A 737 -27.22 -14.78 -8.76
C GLN A 737 -26.68 -16.21 -8.82
N VAL A 738 -26.69 -16.80 -9.99
CA VAL A 738 -26.17 -18.13 -10.29
C VAL A 738 -24.87 -18.01 -11.09
N ASN A 739 -23.85 -18.75 -10.70
CA ASN A 739 -22.62 -18.85 -11.47
C ASN A 739 -22.72 -19.95 -12.55
N GLU A 740 -23.25 -19.58 -13.71
CA GLU A 740 -23.46 -20.52 -14.83
C GLU A 740 -22.16 -21.08 -15.41
N LYS A 741 -21.07 -20.28 -15.40
CA LYS A 741 -19.77 -20.68 -15.98
C LYS A 741 -19.01 -21.70 -15.12
N LEU A 742 -19.09 -21.57 -13.80
CA LEU A 742 -18.36 -22.46 -12.89
C LEU A 742 -18.89 -23.89 -12.95
N LEU A 743 -20.18 -24.02 -13.18
CA LEU A 743 -20.89 -25.29 -13.19
C LEU A 743 -21.49 -25.51 -14.58
N ALA A 744 -20.63 -26.00 -15.48
CA ALA A 744 -21.09 -26.55 -16.75
C ALA A 744 -22.15 -27.64 -16.55
N ASP A 745 -22.05 -28.35 -15.42
CA ASP A 745 -23.03 -29.29 -14.93
C ASP A 745 -23.85 -28.62 -13.79
N THR A 746 -25.05 -28.13 -14.14
CA THR A 746 -26.01 -27.57 -13.17
C THR A 746 -26.54 -28.61 -12.18
N SER A 747 -26.23 -29.90 -12.38
CA SER A 747 -26.66 -31.01 -11.52
C SER A 747 -26.15 -30.86 -10.08
N ILE A 748 -24.99 -30.25 -9.87
CA ILE A 748 -24.39 -30.08 -8.51
C ILE A 748 -25.33 -29.31 -7.58
N ARG A 749 -26.07 -28.31 -8.08
CA ARG A 749 -27.02 -27.52 -7.28
C ARG A 749 -28.20 -28.36 -6.79
N TYR A 750 -28.56 -29.39 -7.53
CA TYR A 750 -29.67 -30.28 -7.20
C TYR A 750 -29.21 -31.51 -6.39
N ILE A 751 -27.91 -31.64 -6.08
CA ILE A 751 -27.43 -32.65 -5.13
C ILE A 751 -27.77 -32.17 -3.73
N PRO A 752 -28.66 -32.87 -3.01
CA PRO A 752 -29.15 -32.41 -1.72
C PRO A 752 -28.03 -32.16 -0.71
N GLU A 753 -27.02 -33.05 -0.68
CA GLU A 753 -25.86 -32.93 0.23
C GLU A 753 -25.09 -31.64 -0.01
N CYS A 754 -24.86 -31.27 -1.26
CA CYS A 754 -24.12 -30.06 -1.64
C CYS A 754 -24.90 -28.79 -1.29
N SER A 755 -26.19 -28.77 -1.62
CA SER A 755 -27.09 -27.65 -1.29
C SER A 755 -27.20 -27.46 0.22
N PHE A 756 -27.35 -28.53 0.97
CA PHE A 756 -27.48 -28.49 2.42
C PHE A 756 -26.17 -28.02 3.09
N LEU A 757 -25.02 -28.47 2.65
CA LEU A 757 -23.73 -28.01 3.18
C LEU A 757 -23.49 -26.51 2.85
N ASN A 758 -23.87 -26.06 1.65
CA ASN A 758 -23.82 -24.64 1.31
C ASN A 758 -24.78 -23.79 2.15
N PHE A 759 -26.01 -24.28 2.36
CA PHE A 759 -26.95 -23.68 3.30
C PHE A 759 -26.35 -23.60 4.72
N SER A 760 -25.80 -24.69 5.22
CA SER A 760 -25.23 -24.77 6.57
C SER A 760 -24.05 -23.79 6.75
N TYR A 761 -23.20 -23.63 5.73
CA TYR A 761 -22.11 -22.65 5.70
C TYR A 761 -22.61 -21.21 5.87
N HIS A 762 -23.71 -20.87 5.20
CA HIS A 762 -24.23 -19.51 5.21
C HIS A 762 -25.14 -19.20 6.40
N TYR A 763 -25.95 -20.14 6.85
CA TYR A 763 -27.08 -19.87 7.78
C TYR A 763 -26.93 -20.49 9.16
N ASN A 764 -26.19 -21.61 9.31
CA ASN A 764 -26.05 -22.24 10.61
C ASN A 764 -25.09 -21.47 11.52
N LEU A 765 -25.63 -20.82 12.56
CA LEU A 765 -24.87 -19.95 13.47
C LEU A 765 -23.79 -20.71 14.24
N GLN A 766 -24.04 -21.98 14.62
CA GLN A 766 -23.08 -22.76 15.40
C GLN A 766 -21.87 -23.14 14.51
N ILE A 767 -22.11 -23.55 13.26
CA ILE A 767 -21.04 -23.78 12.27
C ILE A 767 -20.23 -22.52 12.06
N ARG A 768 -20.88 -21.36 11.89
CA ARG A 768 -20.20 -20.08 11.72
C ARG A 768 -19.32 -19.72 12.94
N ARG A 769 -19.83 -19.91 14.16
CA ARG A 769 -19.08 -19.66 15.41
C ARG A 769 -17.88 -20.58 15.56
N THR A 770 -18.10 -21.89 15.47
CA THR A 770 -17.02 -22.87 15.59
C THR A 770 -16.00 -22.70 14.47
N GLY A 771 -16.47 -22.42 13.25
CA GLY A 771 -15.60 -22.15 12.12
C GLY A 771 -14.71 -20.90 12.27
N ALA A 772 -15.19 -19.88 13.01
CA ALA A 772 -14.44 -18.65 13.30
C ALA A 772 -13.41 -18.80 14.44
N GLU A 773 -13.42 -19.91 15.19
CA GLU A 773 -12.40 -20.18 16.21
C GLU A 773 -11.04 -20.40 15.56
N TYR A 774 -10.02 -19.74 16.09
CA TYR A 774 -8.65 -19.88 15.59
C TYR A 774 -8.01 -21.19 16.05
N VAL A 775 -7.27 -21.81 15.16
CA VAL A 775 -6.42 -22.98 15.46
C VAL A 775 -5.00 -22.68 15.04
N THR A 776 -4.05 -23.19 15.83
CA THR A 776 -2.63 -23.18 15.49
C THR A 776 -2.24 -24.57 14.97
N ILE A 777 -1.71 -24.60 13.76
CA ILE A 777 -1.34 -25.81 13.04
C ILE A 777 0.18 -25.86 12.89
N THR A 778 0.78 -26.99 13.28
CA THR A 778 2.17 -27.29 12.90
C THR A 778 2.17 -27.93 11.52
N VAL A 779 2.78 -27.23 10.57
CA VAL A 779 2.76 -27.61 9.15
C VAL A 779 3.76 -28.73 8.87
N LYS A 780 3.27 -29.83 8.30
CA LYS A 780 4.07 -30.99 7.90
C LYS A 780 4.50 -30.89 6.43
N ASP A 781 5.51 -31.68 6.07
CA ASP A 781 6.04 -31.73 4.70
C ASP A 781 4.98 -32.11 3.67
N GLU A 782 4.06 -33.03 4.02
CA GLU A 782 2.94 -33.44 3.16
C GLU A 782 2.04 -32.25 2.80
N TYR A 783 1.80 -31.37 3.75
CA TYR A 783 1.03 -30.14 3.51
C TYR A 783 1.77 -29.20 2.58
N ILE A 784 3.07 -28.93 2.85
CA ILE A 784 3.89 -28.03 2.01
C ILE A 784 3.96 -28.51 0.56
N ARG A 785 4.19 -29.84 0.34
CA ARG A 785 4.18 -30.44 -1.00
C ARG A 785 2.82 -30.32 -1.68
N SER A 786 1.74 -30.44 -0.92
CA SER A 786 0.38 -30.23 -1.44
C SER A 786 0.17 -28.78 -1.89
N VAL A 787 0.67 -27.81 -1.12
CA VAL A 787 0.62 -26.39 -1.47
C VAL A 787 1.43 -26.09 -2.73
N GLU A 788 2.64 -26.62 -2.84
CA GLU A 788 3.51 -26.46 -4.01
C GLU A 788 2.87 -27.03 -5.27
N ALA A 789 2.31 -28.24 -5.18
CA ALA A 789 1.63 -28.87 -6.31
C ALA A 789 0.34 -28.12 -6.71
N ALA A 790 -0.45 -27.64 -5.73
CA ALA A 790 -1.66 -26.87 -5.97
C ALA A 790 -1.32 -25.49 -6.56
N GLN A 791 -0.26 -24.82 -6.09
CA GLN A 791 0.24 -23.57 -6.64
C GLN A 791 0.58 -23.74 -8.12
N THR A 792 1.37 -24.74 -8.46
CA THR A 792 1.74 -25.05 -9.83
C THR A 792 0.51 -25.32 -10.69
N ALA A 793 -0.44 -26.13 -10.22
CA ALA A 793 -1.67 -26.42 -10.94
C ALA A 793 -2.48 -25.15 -11.21
N LEU A 794 -2.63 -24.28 -10.21
CA LEU A 794 -3.37 -23.03 -10.31
C LEU A 794 -2.69 -22.03 -11.27
N GLN A 795 -1.36 -21.94 -11.24
CA GLN A 795 -0.60 -21.08 -12.15
C GLN A 795 -0.87 -21.47 -13.62
N PHE A 796 -0.87 -22.77 -13.94
CA PHE A 796 -1.18 -23.22 -15.29
C PHE A 796 -2.66 -22.96 -15.67
N ASP A 797 -3.60 -23.16 -14.75
CA ASP A 797 -5.01 -22.82 -14.98
C ASP A 797 -5.20 -21.33 -15.32
N ILE A 798 -4.42 -20.44 -14.67
CA ILE A 798 -4.45 -18.99 -14.91
C ILE A 798 -3.86 -18.67 -16.28
N ALA A 799 -2.71 -19.27 -16.62
CA ALA A 799 -2.07 -19.07 -17.91
C ALA A 799 -2.98 -19.56 -19.07
N ASP A 800 -3.59 -20.74 -18.94
CA ASP A 800 -4.49 -21.31 -19.95
C ASP A 800 -5.76 -20.47 -20.18
N ARG A 801 -6.21 -19.74 -19.15
CA ARG A 801 -7.34 -18.79 -19.24
C ARG A 801 -6.97 -17.45 -19.86
N GLY A 802 -5.69 -17.19 -20.10
CA GLY A 802 -5.22 -15.89 -20.60
C GLY A 802 -5.40 -14.73 -19.61
N LEU A 803 -5.37 -15.02 -18.31
CA LEU A 803 -5.35 -14.02 -17.26
C LEU A 803 -3.94 -13.47 -17.07
N SER A 804 -3.82 -12.24 -16.62
CA SER A 804 -2.54 -11.61 -16.32
C SER A 804 -2.45 -11.18 -14.84
N VAL A 805 -1.21 -10.92 -14.38
CA VAL A 805 -0.94 -10.48 -13.02
C VAL A 805 -0.36 -9.07 -13.01
N GLU A 806 -0.92 -8.22 -12.18
CA GLU A 806 -0.42 -6.87 -11.91
C GLU A 806 0.59 -6.95 -10.76
N SER A 807 1.87 -6.83 -11.07
CA SER A 807 2.94 -6.84 -10.07
C SER A 807 3.29 -5.43 -9.63
N ASN A 808 3.38 -5.21 -8.32
CA ASN A 808 3.68 -3.92 -7.69
C ASN A 808 4.94 -4.05 -6.82
N PRO A 809 6.15 -4.00 -7.41
CA PRO A 809 7.37 -4.46 -6.76
C PRO A 809 7.66 -3.83 -5.40
N THR A 810 7.62 -2.50 -5.29
CA THR A 810 7.90 -1.80 -4.03
C THR A 810 6.84 -2.07 -2.96
N SER A 811 5.55 -2.04 -3.34
CA SER A 811 4.44 -2.36 -2.45
C SER A 811 4.55 -3.79 -1.92
N ASN A 812 4.75 -4.73 -2.82
CA ASN A 812 4.84 -6.14 -2.50
C ASN A 812 5.97 -6.47 -1.52
N VAL A 813 7.16 -5.90 -1.71
CA VAL A 813 8.30 -6.05 -0.78
C VAL A 813 7.96 -5.49 0.61
N LYS A 814 7.23 -4.38 0.68
CA LYS A 814 6.87 -3.73 1.95
C LYS A 814 5.82 -4.48 2.75
N ILE A 815 4.87 -5.09 2.06
CA ILE A 815 3.75 -5.79 2.71
C ILE A 815 4.15 -7.22 3.10
N SER A 816 5.01 -7.89 2.32
CA SER A 816 5.24 -9.33 2.42
C SER A 816 6.65 -9.75 2.85
N SER A 817 7.56 -8.83 3.13
CA SER A 817 8.90 -9.10 3.74
C SER A 817 9.73 -10.20 3.09
N TYR A 818 9.81 -10.29 1.76
CA TYR A 818 10.73 -11.20 1.07
C TYR A 818 11.95 -10.43 0.54
N ALA A 819 13.07 -11.16 0.38
CA ALA A 819 14.34 -10.57 -0.04
C ALA A 819 14.35 -10.18 -1.54
N GLU A 820 13.68 -10.97 -2.38
CA GLU A 820 13.63 -10.83 -3.83
C GLU A 820 12.19 -10.89 -4.32
N HIS A 821 11.84 -10.05 -5.30
CA HIS A 821 10.51 -10.08 -5.88
C HIS A 821 10.35 -11.34 -6.76
N PRO A 822 9.37 -12.22 -6.45
CA PRO A 822 9.29 -13.55 -7.09
C PRO A 822 8.61 -13.54 -8.47
N ILE A 823 8.57 -12.40 -9.16
CA ILE A 823 7.91 -12.22 -10.47
C ILE A 823 8.42 -13.20 -11.55
N THR A 824 9.68 -13.62 -11.44
CA THR A 824 10.30 -14.60 -12.37
C THR A 824 9.68 -15.99 -12.26
N ARG A 825 8.95 -16.29 -11.20
CA ARG A 825 8.19 -17.55 -11.05
C ARG A 825 6.87 -17.55 -11.81
N LEU A 826 6.40 -16.39 -12.26
CA LEU A 826 5.22 -16.24 -13.12
C LEU A 826 5.60 -16.21 -14.60
N TYR A 827 6.68 -15.48 -14.91
CA TYR A 827 7.17 -15.31 -16.28
C TYR A 827 8.69 -15.24 -16.29
N ASN A 828 9.36 -16.17 -16.99
CA ASN A 828 10.83 -16.24 -17.06
C ASN A 828 11.40 -16.31 -18.48
N ASN A 829 10.56 -16.26 -19.50
CA ASN A 829 11.00 -16.31 -20.89
C ASN A 829 11.84 -15.09 -21.25
N GLY A 830 13.09 -15.33 -21.62
CA GLY A 830 14.12 -14.32 -21.86
C GLY A 830 15.17 -14.22 -20.74
N LEU A 831 14.91 -14.79 -19.55
CA LEU A 831 15.90 -14.94 -18.48
C LEU A 831 16.52 -16.35 -18.45
N VAL A 832 15.77 -17.35 -18.88
CA VAL A 832 16.21 -18.74 -18.88
C VAL A 832 16.18 -19.29 -20.31
N HIS A 833 17.09 -20.21 -20.59
CA HIS A 833 17.28 -20.75 -21.95
C HIS A 833 17.12 -22.27 -22.04
N THR A 834 17.08 -22.94 -20.89
CA THR A 834 16.88 -24.39 -20.90
C THR A 834 15.41 -24.74 -21.11
N PRO A 835 15.06 -25.69 -21.97
CA PRO A 835 13.67 -26.07 -22.21
C PRO A 835 12.95 -26.55 -20.95
N ASP A 836 13.67 -27.13 -19.98
CA ASP A 836 13.09 -27.63 -18.74
C ASP A 836 12.67 -26.52 -17.80
N GLU A 837 13.50 -25.49 -17.63
CA GLU A 837 13.15 -24.29 -16.84
C GLU A 837 12.01 -23.51 -17.46
N LEU A 838 11.97 -23.37 -18.78
CA LEU A 838 10.85 -22.74 -19.48
C LEU A 838 9.54 -23.53 -19.32
N ARG A 839 9.59 -24.86 -19.42
CA ARG A 839 8.42 -25.72 -19.19
C ARG A 839 7.97 -25.75 -17.73
N GLY A 840 8.89 -25.52 -16.80
CA GLY A 840 8.61 -25.46 -15.36
C GLY A 840 7.87 -24.17 -14.92
N CYS A 841 7.91 -23.12 -15.76
CA CYS A 841 7.22 -21.85 -15.49
C CYS A 841 5.96 -21.70 -16.38
N PRO A 842 4.82 -21.30 -15.83
CA PRO A 842 3.55 -21.22 -16.58
C PRO A 842 3.51 -20.10 -17.63
N GLN A 843 4.43 -19.15 -17.61
CA GLN A 843 4.51 -17.99 -18.50
C GLN A 843 3.25 -17.10 -18.43
N ILE A 844 2.76 -16.85 -17.22
CA ILE A 844 1.64 -15.93 -16.99
C ILE A 844 2.07 -14.51 -17.40
N PRO A 845 1.29 -13.80 -18.24
CA PRO A 845 1.58 -12.41 -18.55
C PRO A 845 1.57 -11.53 -17.29
N VAL A 846 2.59 -10.69 -17.13
CA VAL A 846 2.73 -9.80 -15.98
C VAL A 846 2.93 -8.36 -16.41
N SER A 847 2.49 -7.40 -15.58
CA SER A 847 2.84 -5.99 -15.70
C SER A 847 3.55 -5.51 -14.43
N ILE A 848 4.37 -4.47 -14.57
CA ILE A 848 4.99 -3.76 -13.45
C ILE A 848 4.24 -2.45 -13.27
N ASN A 849 3.80 -2.16 -12.04
CA ASN A 849 2.96 -1.00 -11.72
C ASN A 849 3.42 -0.34 -10.42
N THR A 850 2.87 0.84 -10.11
CA THR A 850 3.30 1.65 -8.97
C THR A 850 2.50 1.45 -7.70
N ASP A 851 1.25 1.03 -7.78
CA ASP A 851 0.30 0.95 -6.66
C ASP A 851 0.07 2.33 -6.00
N ASP A 852 0.55 2.52 -4.80
CA ASP A 852 0.47 3.73 -3.99
C ASP A 852 1.75 4.58 -4.15
N SER A 853 2.04 5.11 -5.33
CA SER A 853 3.32 5.75 -5.65
C SER A 853 3.72 6.90 -4.71
N GLY A 854 2.76 7.67 -4.20
CA GLY A 854 3.00 8.74 -3.23
C GLY A 854 3.32 8.25 -1.82
N VAL A 855 2.82 7.06 -1.44
CA VAL A 855 3.13 6.39 -0.17
C VAL A 855 4.51 5.75 -0.23
N PHE A 856 4.80 5.09 -1.34
CA PHE A 856 6.03 4.33 -1.51
C PHE A 856 7.17 5.14 -2.13
N PHE A 857 6.98 6.41 -2.41
CA PHE A 857 7.98 7.30 -3.02
C PHE A 857 8.57 6.70 -4.31
N THR A 858 7.70 6.22 -5.19
CA THR A 858 8.09 5.53 -6.40
C THR A 858 7.50 6.13 -7.67
N SER A 859 8.06 5.77 -8.79
CA SER A 859 7.54 5.99 -10.13
C SER A 859 7.62 4.70 -10.92
N LEU A 860 6.90 4.59 -12.01
CA LEU A 860 6.93 3.39 -12.84
C LEU A 860 8.36 3.06 -13.34
N GLU A 861 9.13 4.09 -13.72
CA GLU A 861 10.53 3.94 -14.10
C GLU A 861 11.39 3.40 -12.94
N SER A 862 11.12 3.84 -11.71
CA SER A 862 11.79 3.34 -10.50
C SER A 862 11.44 1.88 -10.21
N GLU A 863 10.20 1.46 -10.42
CA GLU A 863 9.78 0.06 -10.24
C GLU A 863 10.54 -0.88 -11.20
N TYR A 864 10.67 -0.50 -12.48
CA TYR A 864 11.50 -1.23 -13.44
C TYR A 864 12.98 -1.27 -13.03
N ALA A 865 13.51 -0.15 -12.50
CA ALA A 865 14.90 -0.06 -12.06
C ALA A 865 15.16 -0.94 -10.81
N VAL A 866 14.22 -1.01 -9.88
CA VAL A 866 14.30 -1.89 -8.69
C VAL A 866 14.36 -3.35 -9.11
N ILE A 867 13.46 -3.80 -9.99
CA ILE A 867 13.46 -5.18 -10.48
C ILE A 867 14.77 -5.47 -11.25
N ALA A 868 15.17 -4.57 -12.17
CA ALA A 868 16.42 -4.75 -12.92
C ALA A 868 17.60 -4.93 -11.96
N ARG A 869 17.72 -4.05 -10.97
CA ARG A 869 18.83 -4.08 -10.02
C ARG A 869 18.79 -5.32 -9.11
N SER A 870 17.63 -5.72 -8.65
CA SER A 870 17.47 -6.95 -7.85
C SER A 870 17.97 -8.17 -8.64
N LEU A 871 17.57 -8.31 -9.91
CA LEU A 871 18.03 -9.42 -10.75
C LEU A 871 19.54 -9.37 -11.05
N GLU A 872 20.13 -8.18 -11.26
CA GLU A 872 21.56 -8.01 -11.47
C GLU A 872 22.42 -8.41 -10.25
N THR A 873 21.85 -8.34 -9.04
CA THR A 873 22.57 -8.69 -7.81
C THR A 873 22.53 -10.18 -7.48
N LEU A 874 21.64 -10.96 -8.12
CA LEU A 874 21.54 -12.39 -7.90
C LEU A 874 22.81 -13.11 -8.32
N ARG A 875 23.23 -14.06 -7.49
CA ARG A 875 24.39 -14.92 -7.74
C ARG A 875 23.96 -16.38 -7.82
N GLY A 876 24.55 -17.11 -8.73
CA GLY A 876 24.46 -18.55 -8.78
C GLY A 876 25.25 -19.21 -7.63
N THR A 877 25.09 -20.51 -7.50
CA THR A 877 25.84 -21.33 -6.52
C THR A 877 27.36 -21.29 -6.71
N ASP A 878 27.81 -20.90 -7.89
CA ASP A 878 29.22 -20.69 -8.29
C ASP A 878 29.73 -19.27 -8.02
N GLY A 879 28.88 -18.38 -7.44
CA GLY A 879 29.21 -16.97 -7.15
C GLY A 879 29.16 -16.04 -8.37
N GLN A 880 28.90 -16.60 -9.59
CA GLN A 880 28.74 -15.78 -10.78
C GLN A 880 27.35 -15.11 -10.83
N PRO A 881 27.17 -14.03 -11.61
CA PRO A 881 25.85 -13.49 -11.86
C PRO A 881 24.87 -14.57 -12.35
N ARG A 882 23.72 -14.68 -11.73
CA ARG A 882 22.68 -15.64 -12.16
C ARG A 882 22.15 -15.32 -13.54
N TYR A 883 22.01 -14.02 -13.83
CA TYR A 883 21.55 -13.51 -15.13
C TYR A 883 22.52 -12.43 -15.64
N TYR A 884 22.75 -12.39 -16.92
CA TYR A 884 23.50 -11.32 -17.54
C TYR A 884 22.61 -10.08 -17.75
N ARG A 885 23.20 -8.91 -17.76
CA ARG A 885 22.48 -7.63 -17.88
C ARG A 885 21.63 -7.54 -19.15
N TRP A 886 22.12 -8.09 -20.27
CA TRP A 886 21.37 -8.08 -21.52
C TRP A 886 20.13 -8.99 -21.48
N GLU A 887 20.17 -10.12 -20.77
CA GLU A 887 19.03 -11.03 -20.54
C GLU A 887 17.97 -10.33 -19.73
N ILE A 888 18.38 -9.65 -18.66
CA ILE A 888 17.45 -8.86 -17.80
C ILE A 888 16.74 -7.80 -18.63
N TYR A 889 17.44 -7.09 -19.51
CA TYR A 889 16.84 -6.02 -20.30
C TYR A 889 15.95 -6.55 -21.43
N ASP A 890 16.30 -7.67 -22.07
CA ASP A 890 15.41 -8.32 -23.04
C ASP A 890 14.13 -8.82 -22.36
N TRP A 891 14.26 -9.43 -21.19
CA TRP A 891 13.13 -9.84 -20.39
C TRP A 891 12.26 -8.64 -19.94
N LEU A 892 12.86 -7.56 -19.48
CA LEU A 892 12.12 -6.34 -19.11
C LEU A 892 11.39 -5.69 -20.30
N ASP A 893 11.95 -5.75 -21.52
CA ASP A 893 11.24 -5.27 -22.71
C ASP A 893 10.00 -6.14 -23.02
N ARG A 894 10.06 -7.43 -22.75
CA ARG A 894 8.89 -8.33 -22.85
C ARG A 894 7.83 -7.98 -21.81
N ILE A 895 8.23 -7.79 -20.55
CA ILE A 895 7.31 -7.35 -19.47
C ILE A 895 6.67 -6.01 -19.83
N ARG A 896 7.45 -5.06 -20.33
CA ARG A 896 6.97 -3.75 -20.77
C ARG A 896 5.90 -3.86 -21.88
N LYS A 897 6.14 -4.69 -22.87
CA LYS A 897 5.16 -4.95 -23.95
C LYS A 897 3.90 -5.60 -23.40
N MET A 898 4.04 -6.65 -22.60
CA MET A 898 2.90 -7.28 -21.94
C MET A 898 2.10 -6.30 -21.08
N GLY A 899 2.80 -5.41 -20.34
CA GLY A 899 2.12 -4.35 -19.58
C GLY A 899 1.30 -3.44 -20.49
N ASN A 900 1.83 -3.00 -21.62
CA ASN A 900 1.07 -2.17 -22.57
C ASN A 900 -0.16 -2.90 -23.15
N ASP A 901 -0.02 -4.22 -23.42
CA ASP A 901 -1.11 -5.05 -23.99
C ASP A 901 -2.22 -5.35 -22.95
N GLN A 902 -1.96 -5.18 -21.65
CA GLN A 902 -2.93 -5.40 -20.57
C GLN A 902 -3.87 -4.23 -20.31
N SER A 903 -3.76 -3.14 -21.08
CA SER A 903 -4.69 -2.02 -20.99
C SER A 903 -6.14 -2.47 -21.22
N PHE A 904 -7.06 -1.97 -20.41
CA PHE A 904 -8.48 -2.18 -20.62
C PHE A 904 -8.96 -1.37 -21.83
N GLN A 905 -8.76 -1.91 -23.02
CA GLN A 905 -9.26 -1.31 -24.25
C GLN A 905 -10.74 -1.63 -24.44
N PHE A 906 -11.44 -0.73 -25.11
CA PHE A 906 -12.79 -1.03 -25.58
C PHE A 906 -12.68 -1.95 -26.78
N ASP A 907 -13.40 -3.06 -26.74
CA ASP A 907 -13.69 -3.82 -27.95
C ASP A 907 -14.44 -2.86 -28.89
N GLY A 908 -13.83 -2.50 -30.03
CA GLY A 908 -14.30 -1.48 -30.96
C GLY A 908 -15.64 -1.82 -31.61
#